data_fd3a43ecec7107d2d31d7c12aa98faa6
#
_entry.id   fd3a43ecec7107d2d31d7c12aa98faa6
#
_cell.length_a   1.000
_cell.length_b   1.000
_cell.length_c   1.000
_cell.angle_alpha   90.00
_cell.angle_beta   90.00
_cell.angle_gamma   90.00
#
_symmetry.space_group_name_H-M   'P 1'
#
loop_
_entity.id
_entity.type
_entity.pdbx_description
1 polymer ?
#
loop_
_entity_poly.entity_id
_entity_poly.type
_entity_poly.pdbx_seq_one_letter_code
_entity_poly.pdbx_strand_id
1 'polypeptide(L)'
;MSFDLSIRPKSYQEGSEREWLVTNGLGGYASSTVIAANTRSYHGLLVAALTPPTGRTLLLSSIDEELIADGISCHLACHQYPGTIYPQGFRHLQEFQRYPVPTFLYRTEGMEVEKRVFMVYGENTTVIRYDIEGVGLFRAVPLVSCRSFHVASGAPPMDQSRLSVEGPGGGVRLRSDCDFSIVSDGARYLREDLWYHSLEYEVERRRGLQWREDAFSPGRFEAEVDGRLSFSIIASLHRSSPEGAGALLVREEDRVNRLLAAGGDPRSGVLAAGADQFLVRRGDGKSIIAGYPWFNDWGRDAMIALPGLLLTIGRFEDAGTVLATFAGAMKDGLLPNDFGAEGYNTIDAALWFFWAVYKYWSYSGDLDLVRRLFPTLRAICRRYAGETPGSYSDGDGLIASKPGLTWMDAKVGEEFVTPRAGKACEINALWYHGLKVMELFTDRLGDEVAEVGVEGADEVVYPDLVERVGESYSKFWNPEEGCLYDLIDGIDPAIRPNQVIAASLPFTPLDASMVRGVVETATEELLTPYGLRTLSPRDPAYLGRYEGGPAERDRAYHQGTVWPWLMGPYITARLRAGGNTKKEREAAGDLLRPLIGLEGQIGVGTICEVFDGDGPHWPGGCISQAWSVGEVMRAWNEGVLGGARGPKVCPKV
;
A
#
# COMPACT_ATOMS: atom_id res chain seq x y z
N MET A 1 11.66 -1.81 24.28
CA MET A 1 11.26 -3.19 23.96
C MET A 1 11.17 -3.28 22.45
N SER A 2 11.96 -4.13 21.81
CA SER A 2 11.85 -4.40 20.37
C SER A 2 10.66 -5.33 20.12
N PHE A 3 9.82 -5.01 19.16
CA PHE A 3 8.83 -5.96 18.65
C PHE A 3 9.58 -6.92 17.71
N ASP A 4 9.68 -8.17 18.10
CA ASP A 4 10.41 -9.19 17.35
C ASP A 4 9.50 -9.73 16.23
N LEU A 5 9.84 -9.43 14.98
CA LEU A 5 9.24 -10.03 13.78
C LEU A 5 10.18 -11.07 13.18
N SER A 6 10.63 -11.99 14.03
CA SER A 6 11.39 -13.17 13.61
C SER A 6 10.46 -14.30 13.18
N ILE A 7 10.82 -14.99 12.10
CA ILE A 7 10.08 -16.13 11.55
C ILE A 7 11.04 -17.30 11.39
N ARG A 8 10.66 -18.46 11.91
CA ARG A 8 11.41 -19.73 11.77
C ARG A 8 10.55 -20.73 11.02
N PRO A 9 10.56 -20.70 9.69
CA PRO A 9 9.69 -21.54 8.88
C PRO A 9 10.10 -23.01 9.02
N LYS A 10 9.12 -23.89 9.27
CA LYS A 10 9.33 -25.34 9.44
C LYS A 10 9.17 -26.12 8.14
N SER A 11 8.58 -25.49 7.12
CA SER A 11 8.29 -26.11 5.83
C SER A 11 8.39 -25.09 4.69
N TYR A 12 8.47 -25.61 3.46
CA TYR A 12 8.34 -24.77 2.27
C TYR A 12 7.04 -23.99 2.25
N GLN A 13 5.91 -24.65 2.55
CA GLN A 13 4.61 -24.02 2.52
C GLN A 13 4.51 -22.85 3.50
N GLU A 14 4.88 -23.07 4.76
CA GLU A 14 4.84 -22.03 5.80
C GLU A 14 5.71 -20.81 5.41
N GLY A 15 6.91 -21.06 4.86
CA GLY A 15 7.80 -19.98 4.46
C GLY A 15 7.40 -19.27 3.16
N SER A 16 6.80 -19.99 2.22
CA SER A 16 6.37 -19.43 0.93
C SER A 16 5.08 -18.60 1.01
N GLU A 17 4.31 -18.71 2.08
CA GLU A 17 3.10 -17.93 2.37
C GLU A 17 3.39 -16.60 3.09
N ARG A 18 4.64 -16.32 3.44
CA ARG A 18 5.08 -15.09 4.12
C ARG A 18 6.03 -14.31 3.24
N GLU A 19 5.63 -13.08 2.89
CA GLU A 19 6.36 -12.23 1.96
C GLU A 19 6.90 -10.98 2.66
N TRP A 20 8.11 -10.57 2.31
CA TRP A 20 8.71 -9.32 2.79
C TRP A 20 8.84 -8.31 1.66
N LEU A 21 8.88 -7.04 2.03
CA LEU A 21 8.99 -5.91 1.12
C LEU A 21 9.93 -4.84 1.69
N VAL A 22 10.84 -4.30 0.88
CA VAL A 22 11.56 -3.05 1.12
C VAL A 22 11.46 -2.16 -0.10
N THR A 23 11.40 -0.84 0.10
CA THR A 23 11.20 0.15 -0.96
C THR A 23 12.27 1.23 -0.92
N ASN A 24 12.41 1.97 -2.01
CA ASN A 24 13.47 2.96 -2.17
C ASN A 24 12.98 4.42 -2.19
N GLY A 25 11.68 4.68 -1.95
CA GLY A 25 11.11 6.02 -2.04
C GLY A 25 10.98 6.58 -3.47
N LEU A 26 11.26 5.75 -4.49
CA LEU A 26 11.06 6.07 -5.91
C LEU A 26 9.94 5.26 -6.57
N GLY A 27 9.29 4.35 -5.82
CA GLY A 27 8.35 3.37 -6.37
C GLY A 27 8.99 2.03 -6.73
N GLY A 28 10.34 1.94 -6.74
CA GLY A 28 11.07 0.69 -6.84
C GLY A 28 11.06 -0.08 -5.52
N TYR A 29 11.23 -1.41 -5.60
CA TYR A 29 11.20 -2.26 -4.42
C TYR A 29 12.05 -3.53 -4.59
N ALA A 30 12.33 -4.18 -3.46
CA ALA A 30 12.77 -5.57 -3.39
C ALA A 30 11.77 -6.37 -2.53
N SER A 31 11.41 -7.56 -3.00
CA SER A 31 10.42 -8.42 -2.36
C SER A 31 10.65 -9.89 -2.71
N SER A 32 10.44 -10.77 -1.75
CA SER A 32 10.42 -12.23 -1.93
C SER A 32 9.73 -12.85 -0.72
N THR A 33 9.73 -14.18 -0.61
CA THR A 33 9.28 -14.87 0.60
C THR A 33 10.37 -14.95 1.67
N VAL A 34 9.99 -15.27 2.90
CA VAL A 34 10.94 -15.42 4.03
C VAL A 34 11.89 -16.60 3.87
N ILE A 35 11.67 -17.48 2.89
CA ILE A 35 12.57 -18.56 2.50
C ILE A 35 13.31 -18.28 1.18
N ALA A 36 13.30 -17.04 0.72
CA ALA A 36 13.89 -16.58 -0.54
C ALA A 36 13.37 -17.30 -1.79
N ALA A 37 12.17 -17.92 -1.75
CA ALA A 37 11.50 -18.50 -2.90
C ALA A 37 10.56 -17.46 -3.54
N ASN A 38 10.75 -17.18 -4.82
CA ASN A 38 9.83 -16.30 -5.55
C ASN A 38 8.55 -17.07 -5.91
N THR A 39 7.42 -16.65 -5.36
CA THR A 39 6.09 -17.24 -5.59
C THR A 39 5.19 -16.36 -6.46
N ARG A 40 5.64 -15.14 -6.75
CA ARG A 40 4.98 -14.18 -7.63
C ARG A 40 5.91 -13.73 -8.75
N SER A 41 5.35 -13.43 -9.92
CA SER A 41 6.09 -12.76 -11.01
C SER A 41 6.58 -11.35 -10.63
N TYR A 42 6.01 -10.78 -9.59
CA TYR A 42 6.36 -9.48 -9.01
C TYR A 42 7.53 -9.55 -8.02
N HIS A 43 7.93 -10.73 -7.57
CA HIS A 43 9.09 -10.88 -6.69
C HIS A 43 10.38 -10.58 -7.43
N GLY A 44 11.30 -9.92 -6.74
CA GLY A 44 12.63 -9.64 -7.22
C GLY A 44 13.46 -8.86 -6.22
N LEU A 45 14.77 -9.00 -6.31
CA LEU A 45 15.72 -8.26 -5.48
C LEU A 45 15.97 -6.83 -6.00
N LEU A 46 15.69 -6.56 -7.28
CA LEU A 46 15.66 -5.20 -7.83
C LEU A 46 14.53 -5.08 -8.85
N VAL A 47 13.42 -4.49 -8.41
CA VAL A 47 12.36 -3.97 -9.27
C VAL A 47 12.52 -2.45 -9.28
N ALA A 48 13.07 -1.92 -10.37
CA ALA A 48 13.41 -0.51 -10.49
C ALA A 48 12.24 0.32 -11.02
N ALA A 49 12.00 1.50 -10.47
CA ALA A 49 11.09 2.49 -11.05
C ALA A 49 11.88 3.37 -12.03
N LEU A 50 11.74 3.13 -13.33
CA LEU A 50 12.49 3.84 -14.38
C LEU A 50 11.98 5.27 -14.59
N THR A 51 10.69 5.49 -14.35
CA THR A 51 10.03 6.80 -14.37
C THR A 51 9.29 6.99 -13.04
N PRO A 52 10.00 7.38 -11.96
CA PRO A 52 9.42 7.44 -10.62
C PRO A 52 8.09 8.19 -10.56
N PRO A 53 7.05 7.61 -9.90
CA PRO A 53 7.06 6.36 -9.16
C PRO A 53 6.63 5.13 -9.98
N THR A 54 6.54 5.24 -11.30
CA THR A 54 6.04 4.24 -12.25
C THR A 54 7.16 3.66 -13.13
N GLY A 55 6.78 2.91 -14.18
CA GLY A 55 7.74 2.28 -15.09
C GLY A 55 8.53 1.16 -14.40
N ARG A 56 7.87 0.39 -13.52
CA ARG A 56 8.54 -0.67 -12.74
C ARG A 56 9.01 -1.80 -13.64
N THR A 57 10.30 -2.11 -13.54
CA THR A 57 10.99 -3.11 -14.35
C THR A 57 11.76 -4.05 -13.43
N LEU A 58 11.51 -5.36 -13.56
CA LEU A 58 12.27 -6.38 -12.86
C LEU A 58 13.63 -6.54 -13.54
N LEU A 59 14.70 -6.30 -12.80
CA LEU A 59 16.08 -6.38 -13.28
C LEU A 59 16.82 -7.57 -12.66
N LEU A 60 16.85 -7.67 -11.32
CA LEU A 60 17.43 -8.78 -10.58
C LEU A 60 16.28 -9.54 -9.90
N SER A 61 16.04 -10.79 -10.35
CA SER A 61 15.00 -11.65 -9.81
C SER A 61 15.42 -12.26 -8.46
N SER A 62 16.55 -12.94 -8.44
CA SER A 62 17.09 -13.60 -7.25
C SER A 62 18.61 -13.70 -7.33
N ILE A 63 19.22 -14.14 -6.25
CA ILE A 63 20.62 -14.64 -6.21
C ILE A 63 20.57 -16.05 -5.63
N ASP A 64 21.21 -17.00 -6.32
CA ASP A 64 21.35 -18.38 -5.87
C ASP A 64 22.68 -18.54 -5.19
N GLU A 65 22.66 -18.76 -3.88
CA GLU A 65 23.86 -18.95 -3.08
C GLU A 65 24.16 -20.44 -2.89
N GLU A 66 25.45 -20.77 -2.97
CA GLU A 66 26.02 -22.10 -2.73
C GLU A 66 27.20 -21.99 -1.80
N LEU A 67 27.24 -22.86 -0.78
CA LEU A 67 28.34 -23.02 0.15
C LEU A 67 29.01 -24.37 -0.13
N ILE A 68 30.33 -24.37 -0.30
CA ILE A 68 31.13 -25.59 -0.56
C ILE A 68 32.16 -25.72 0.56
N ALA A 69 32.00 -26.72 1.42
CA ALA A 69 32.90 -27.04 2.52
C ALA A 69 33.20 -28.54 2.50
N ASP A 70 34.45 -28.92 2.65
CA ASP A 70 34.92 -30.32 2.68
C ASP A 70 34.40 -31.18 1.50
N GLY A 71 34.21 -30.56 0.32
CA GLY A 71 33.69 -31.22 -0.87
C GLY A 71 32.17 -31.41 -0.89
N ILE A 72 31.46 -30.93 0.12
CA ILE A 72 29.98 -30.94 0.22
C ILE A 72 29.45 -29.58 -0.24
N SER A 73 28.49 -29.61 -1.18
CA SER A 73 27.77 -28.42 -1.67
C SER A 73 26.42 -28.30 -0.98
N CYS A 74 26.15 -27.11 -0.41
CA CYS A 74 24.87 -26.73 0.21
C CYS A 74 24.33 -25.48 -0.48
N HIS A 75 23.15 -25.59 -1.10
CA HIS A 75 22.47 -24.47 -1.73
C HIS A 75 21.53 -23.76 -0.75
N LEU A 76 21.54 -22.43 -0.73
CA LEU A 76 20.66 -21.61 0.11
C LEU A 76 19.44 -21.09 -0.65
N ALA A 77 19.45 -21.13 -1.99
CA ALA A 77 18.34 -20.74 -2.85
C ALA A 77 17.16 -21.72 -2.77
N CYS A 78 16.00 -21.27 -3.21
CA CYS A 78 14.78 -22.06 -3.24
C CYS A 78 13.93 -21.66 -4.45
N HIS A 79 13.69 -22.60 -5.38
CA HIS A 79 12.85 -22.39 -6.55
C HIS A 79 11.82 -23.49 -6.71
N GLN A 80 10.66 -23.13 -7.26
CA GLN A 80 9.68 -24.10 -7.73
C GLN A 80 9.85 -24.32 -9.23
N TYR A 81 9.93 -25.59 -9.61
CA TYR A 81 9.93 -26.08 -10.99
C TYR A 81 8.75 -27.04 -11.21
N PRO A 82 8.44 -27.44 -12.46
CA PRO A 82 7.40 -28.43 -12.72
C PRO A 82 7.57 -29.71 -11.89
N GLY A 83 6.70 -29.89 -10.91
CA GLY A 83 6.64 -31.07 -10.04
C GLY A 83 7.72 -31.16 -8.97
N THR A 84 8.61 -30.16 -8.78
CA THR A 84 9.67 -30.22 -7.78
C THR A 84 10.05 -28.85 -7.24
N ILE A 85 10.61 -28.85 -6.01
CA ILE A 85 11.25 -27.68 -5.41
C ILE A 85 12.75 -27.98 -5.37
N TYR A 86 13.56 -27.17 -6.06
CA TYR A 86 15.00 -27.35 -6.11
C TYR A 86 15.71 -26.00 -6.40
N PRO A 87 16.81 -25.70 -5.69
CA PRO A 87 17.25 -26.36 -4.45
C PRO A 87 16.27 -26.12 -3.29
N GLN A 88 16.56 -26.69 -2.12
CA GLN A 88 15.72 -26.59 -0.93
C GLN A 88 16.44 -25.84 0.20
N GLY A 89 16.94 -24.65 -0.09
CA GLY A 89 17.73 -23.85 0.84
C GLY A 89 17.01 -23.49 2.14
N PHE A 90 15.67 -23.48 2.13
CA PHE A 90 14.87 -23.27 3.36
C PHE A 90 15.21 -24.26 4.49
N ARG A 91 15.78 -25.43 4.18
CA ARG A 91 16.19 -26.41 5.19
C ARG A 91 17.39 -25.96 6.02
N HIS A 92 18.20 -25.04 5.49
CA HIS A 92 19.36 -24.46 6.17
C HIS A 92 19.02 -23.16 6.88
N LEU A 93 17.85 -22.56 6.59
CA LEU A 93 17.39 -21.32 7.20
C LEU A 93 17.00 -21.56 8.67
N GLN A 94 17.68 -20.88 9.58
CA GLN A 94 17.39 -20.92 11.00
C GLN A 94 16.33 -19.90 11.38
N GLU A 95 16.42 -18.70 10.78
CA GLU A 95 15.57 -17.57 11.15
C GLU A 95 15.58 -16.53 10.03
N PHE A 96 14.43 -15.91 9.82
CA PHE A 96 14.26 -14.67 9.07
C PHE A 96 13.87 -13.55 10.03
N GLN A 97 14.52 -12.40 9.94
CA GLN A 97 14.20 -11.19 10.71
C GLN A 97 13.83 -10.05 9.75
N ARG A 98 12.69 -9.38 10.02
CA ARG A 98 12.23 -8.31 9.11
C ARG A 98 12.95 -6.98 9.34
N TYR A 99 13.28 -6.64 10.58
CA TYR A 99 13.78 -5.33 10.95
C TYR A 99 15.14 -5.40 11.65
N PRO A 100 16.00 -4.35 11.50
CA PRO A 100 15.78 -3.13 10.68
C PRO A 100 15.77 -3.36 9.18
N VAL A 101 16.42 -4.38 8.67
CA VAL A 101 16.41 -4.82 7.27
C VAL A 101 16.16 -6.33 7.18
N PRO A 102 15.56 -6.84 6.09
CA PRO A 102 15.41 -8.28 5.87
C PRO A 102 16.73 -9.01 6.05
N THR A 103 16.78 -9.88 7.06
CA THR A 103 17.98 -10.65 7.45
C THR A 103 17.64 -12.13 7.49
N PHE A 104 18.45 -12.93 6.81
CA PHE A 104 18.33 -14.39 6.74
C PHE A 104 19.54 -15.00 7.45
N LEU A 105 19.30 -15.86 8.42
CA LEU A 105 20.33 -16.58 9.14
C LEU A 105 20.34 -18.05 8.69
N TYR A 106 21.38 -18.45 7.97
CA TYR A 106 21.56 -19.83 7.51
C TYR A 106 22.65 -20.52 8.28
N ARG A 107 22.49 -21.83 8.48
CA ARG A 107 23.51 -22.70 9.08
C ARG A 107 23.59 -24.00 8.32
N THR A 108 24.84 -24.38 7.94
CA THR A 108 25.21 -25.66 7.33
C THR A 108 26.25 -26.37 8.17
N GLU A 109 26.70 -27.57 7.74
CA GLU A 109 27.78 -28.32 8.42
C GLU A 109 29.13 -27.66 8.22
N GLY A 110 29.45 -26.53 8.37
CA GLY A 110 30.78 -25.91 8.21
C GLY A 110 30.76 -24.43 8.04
N MET A 111 29.58 -23.86 7.74
CA MET A 111 29.46 -22.42 7.57
C MET A 111 28.15 -21.89 8.15
N GLU A 112 28.24 -20.68 8.70
CA GLU A 112 27.08 -19.84 9.04
C GLU A 112 27.09 -18.63 8.14
N VAL A 113 25.88 -18.23 7.66
CA VAL A 113 25.72 -17.08 6.76
C VAL A 113 24.61 -16.19 7.29
N GLU A 114 24.94 -14.92 7.51
CA GLU A 114 23.97 -13.85 7.68
C GLU A 114 23.88 -13.05 6.38
N LYS A 115 22.71 -13.14 5.71
CA LYS A 115 22.38 -12.40 4.49
C LYS A 115 21.42 -11.27 4.81
N ARG A 116 21.79 -10.03 4.52
CA ARG A 116 20.93 -8.84 4.67
C ARG A 116 20.61 -8.24 3.31
N VAL A 117 19.36 -7.86 3.12
CA VAL A 117 18.89 -7.25 1.87
C VAL A 117 18.27 -5.89 2.16
N PHE A 118 18.71 -4.84 1.47
CA PHE A 118 18.11 -3.51 1.58
C PHE A 118 18.23 -2.73 0.28
N MET A 119 17.36 -1.72 0.14
CA MET A 119 17.46 -0.75 -0.95
C MET A 119 18.03 0.57 -0.44
N VAL A 120 18.81 1.23 -1.28
CA VAL A 120 19.30 2.58 -0.99
C VAL A 120 18.17 3.57 -1.23
N TYR A 121 17.75 4.28 -0.18
CA TYR A 121 16.68 5.26 -0.29
C TYR A 121 17.04 6.39 -1.27
N GLY A 122 16.15 6.66 -2.22
CA GLY A 122 16.34 7.63 -3.31
C GLY A 122 17.09 7.10 -4.53
N GLU A 123 17.44 5.80 -4.57
CA GLU A 123 18.15 5.19 -5.70
C GLU A 123 17.50 3.85 -6.11
N ASN A 124 17.52 3.51 -7.40
CA ASN A 124 17.21 2.16 -7.87
C ASN A 124 18.46 1.27 -7.67
N THR A 125 18.75 0.97 -6.41
CA THR A 125 19.93 0.23 -5.97
C THR A 125 19.53 -0.71 -4.84
N THR A 126 19.82 -2.00 -5.02
CA THR A 126 19.69 -3.01 -3.97
C THR A 126 21.07 -3.50 -3.56
N VAL A 127 21.29 -3.60 -2.25
CA VAL A 127 22.51 -4.12 -1.64
C VAL A 127 22.17 -5.41 -0.93
N ILE A 128 22.90 -6.45 -1.23
CA ILE A 128 22.86 -7.75 -0.56
C ILE A 128 24.19 -7.93 0.18
N ARG A 129 24.15 -7.85 1.49
CA ARG A 129 25.30 -8.01 2.38
C ARG A 129 25.38 -9.43 2.88
N TYR A 130 26.57 -10.01 2.84
CA TYR A 130 26.89 -11.32 3.39
C TYR A 130 27.94 -11.16 4.49
N ASP A 131 27.67 -11.75 5.64
CA ASP A 131 28.60 -11.96 6.73
C ASP A 131 28.68 -13.48 6.97
N ILE A 132 29.85 -14.09 6.69
CA ILE A 132 30.01 -15.53 6.63
C ILE A 132 31.09 -15.94 7.64
N GLU A 133 30.82 -17.02 8.39
CA GLU A 133 31.77 -17.63 9.30
C GLU A 133 31.93 -19.11 8.95
N GLY A 134 33.20 -19.58 8.81
CA GLY A 134 33.54 -20.97 8.47
C GLY A 134 34.76 -21.08 7.57
N VAL A 135 34.92 -22.23 6.91
CA VAL A 135 35.99 -22.47 5.95
C VAL A 135 35.45 -23.14 4.71
N GLY A 136 35.73 -22.57 3.52
CA GLY A 136 35.25 -23.12 2.27
C GLY A 136 35.14 -22.08 1.14
N LEU A 137 34.29 -22.35 0.19
CA LEU A 137 34.01 -21.46 -0.94
C LEU A 137 32.54 -21.04 -0.93
N PHE A 138 32.28 -19.74 -1.04
CA PHE A 138 30.98 -19.17 -1.28
C PHE A 138 30.80 -18.82 -2.76
N ARG A 139 29.66 -19.19 -3.35
CA ARG A 139 29.22 -18.80 -4.69
C ARG A 139 27.88 -18.11 -4.65
N ALA A 140 27.70 -17.11 -5.51
CA ALA A 140 26.44 -16.41 -5.71
C ALA A 140 26.16 -16.22 -7.20
N VAL A 141 25.04 -16.74 -7.67
CA VAL A 141 24.61 -16.72 -9.08
C VAL A 141 23.42 -15.78 -9.22
N PRO A 142 23.58 -14.56 -9.77
CA PRO A 142 22.46 -13.64 -9.99
C PRO A 142 21.58 -14.12 -11.13
N LEU A 143 20.27 -14.13 -10.94
CA LEU A 143 19.25 -14.40 -11.95
C LEU A 143 18.57 -13.09 -12.35
N VAL A 144 18.63 -12.75 -13.64
CA VAL A 144 18.12 -11.49 -14.20
C VAL A 144 17.00 -11.74 -15.21
N SER A 145 16.05 -10.82 -15.30
CA SER A 145 14.89 -10.94 -16.20
C SER A 145 14.74 -9.75 -17.16
N CYS A 146 15.02 -8.52 -16.76
CA CYS A 146 14.94 -7.29 -17.57
C CYS A 146 13.59 -7.13 -18.31
N ARG A 147 12.48 -7.17 -17.57
CA ARG A 147 11.12 -7.07 -18.10
C ARG A 147 10.23 -6.14 -17.29
N SER A 148 9.13 -5.68 -17.90
CA SER A 148 8.06 -5.05 -17.11
C SER A 148 7.60 -5.98 -16.00
N PHE A 149 7.35 -5.44 -14.82
CA PHE A 149 6.92 -6.24 -13.67
C PHE A 149 5.50 -6.85 -13.82
N HIS A 150 4.65 -6.27 -14.68
CA HIS A 150 3.31 -6.80 -14.98
C HIS A 150 3.29 -8.00 -15.95
N VAL A 151 4.39 -8.32 -16.58
CA VAL A 151 4.44 -9.38 -17.60
C VAL A 151 5.47 -10.42 -17.18
N ALA A 152 5.00 -11.58 -16.73
CA ALA A 152 5.82 -12.77 -16.63
C ALA A 152 5.86 -13.42 -18.03
N SER A 153 7.05 -13.62 -18.54
CA SER A 153 7.43 -14.34 -19.77
C SER A 153 6.71 -14.03 -21.09
N GLY A 154 7.42 -14.29 -22.18
CA GLY A 154 7.10 -13.87 -23.54
C GLY A 154 7.88 -12.64 -23.96
N ALA A 155 8.60 -11.99 -23.03
CA ALA A 155 9.66 -11.07 -23.42
C ALA A 155 10.73 -11.87 -24.20
N PRO A 156 11.27 -11.34 -25.32
CA PRO A 156 12.37 -11.99 -26.00
C PRO A 156 13.51 -12.19 -25.00
N PRO A 157 14.24 -13.32 -25.06
CA PRO A 157 15.40 -13.56 -24.22
C PRO A 157 16.36 -12.37 -24.34
N MET A 158 16.98 -11.99 -23.21
CA MET A 158 17.95 -10.89 -23.19
C MET A 158 18.99 -11.11 -24.29
N ASP A 159 19.22 -10.10 -25.10
CA ASP A 159 20.24 -10.15 -26.15
C ASP A 159 21.62 -10.21 -25.51
N GLN A 160 22.22 -11.41 -25.52
CA GLN A 160 23.54 -11.67 -24.92
C GLN A 160 24.65 -10.80 -25.57
N SER A 161 24.49 -10.32 -26.80
CA SER A 161 25.44 -9.42 -27.44
C SER A 161 25.57 -8.07 -26.74
N ARG A 162 24.59 -7.73 -25.88
CA ARG A 162 24.55 -6.50 -25.09
C ARG A 162 25.22 -6.62 -23.73
N LEU A 163 25.70 -7.81 -23.35
CA LEU A 163 26.39 -8.00 -22.08
C LEU A 163 27.84 -7.50 -22.19
N SER A 164 28.23 -6.56 -21.34
CA SER A 164 29.61 -6.14 -21.17
C SER A 164 30.09 -6.41 -19.74
N VAL A 165 31.30 -6.95 -19.63
CA VAL A 165 31.99 -7.10 -18.35
C VAL A 165 32.86 -5.87 -18.15
N GLU A 166 32.59 -5.05 -17.12
CA GLU A 166 33.35 -3.85 -16.82
C GLU A 166 34.17 -4.00 -15.53
N GLY A 167 35.40 -3.59 -15.56
CA GLY A 167 36.29 -3.39 -14.41
C GLY A 167 37.22 -4.56 -14.09
N PRO A 168 38.33 -4.29 -13.40
CA PRO A 168 39.24 -5.32 -12.92
C PRO A 168 38.60 -6.07 -11.74
N GLY A 169 38.02 -7.24 -12.01
CA GLY A 169 37.71 -8.25 -11.00
C GLY A 169 36.37 -8.13 -10.28
N GLY A 170 35.52 -7.10 -10.52
CA GLY A 170 34.47 -6.77 -9.57
C GLY A 170 33.02 -6.93 -10.01
N GLY A 171 32.68 -7.21 -11.31
CA GLY A 171 31.26 -7.31 -11.66
C GLY A 171 30.91 -7.34 -13.13
N VAL A 172 29.62 -7.20 -13.42
CA VAL A 172 29.05 -7.20 -14.77
C VAL A 172 28.14 -5.99 -14.95
N ARG A 173 28.21 -5.36 -16.11
CA ARG A 173 27.21 -4.40 -16.58
C ARG A 173 26.36 -5.04 -17.66
N LEU A 174 25.07 -4.97 -17.47
CA LEU A 174 24.06 -5.49 -18.36
C LEU A 174 23.50 -4.30 -19.15
N ARG A 175 23.59 -4.39 -20.48
CA ARG A 175 22.98 -3.41 -21.38
C ARG A 175 21.77 -4.04 -22.03
N SER A 176 20.63 -3.43 -21.83
CA SER A 176 19.35 -3.76 -22.44
C SER A 176 18.58 -2.46 -22.68
N ASP A 177 17.27 -2.49 -22.66
CA ASP A 177 16.46 -1.24 -22.60
C ASP A 177 16.72 -0.45 -21.31
N CYS A 178 17.33 -1.12 -20.28
CA CYS A 178 17.79 -0.52 -19.01
C CYS A 178 19.21 -0.98 -18.72
N ASP A 179 20.15 -0.06 -18.69
CA ASP A 179 21.51 -0.35 -18.29
C ASP A 179 21.59 -0.47 -16.77
N PHE A 180 22.08 -1.60 -16.25
CA PHE A 180 22.34 -1.74 -14.82
C PHE A 180 23.60 -2.58 -14.55
N SER A 181 24.17 -2.46 -13.36
CA SER A 181 25.37 -3.16 -12.96
C SER A 181 25.12 -4.08 -11.78
N ILE A 182 25.81 -5.22 -11.75
CA ILE A 182 25.91 -6.08 -10.56
C ILE A 182 27.39 -6.16 -10.23
N VAL A 183 27.79 -5.66 -9.04
CA VAL A 183 29.19 -5.54 -8.62
C VAL A 183 29.36 -6.05 -7.19
N SER A 184 30.59 -6.45 -6.81
CA SER A 184 30.93 -6.89 -5.47
C SER A 184 32.20 -6.24 -4.94
N ASP A 185 32.25 -5.99 -3.61
CA ASP A 185 33.42 -5.45 -2.89
C ASP A 185 34.34 -6.53 -2.30
N GLY A 186 33.98 -7.82 -2.39
CA GLY A 186 34.78 -8.90 -1.78
C GLY A 186 34.71 -10.25 -2.50
N ALA A 187 33.88 -10.37 -3.55
CA ALA A 187 33.78 -11.59 -4.35
C ALA A 187 34.25 -11.34 -5.79
N ARG A 188 34.94 -12.31 -6.37
CA ARG A 188 35.41 -12.28 -7.74
C ARG A 188 34.28 -12.65 -8.70
N TYR A 189 34.05 -11.84 -9.72
CA TYR A 189 33.12 -12.17 -10.79
C TYR A 189 33.75 -13.11 -11.83
N LEU A 190 33.01 -14.13 -12.21
CA LEU A 190 33.33 -15.08 -13.27
C LEU A 190 32.18 -15.15 -14.26
N ARG A 191 32.42 -14.81 -15.51
CA ARG A 191 31.39 -14.88 -16.55
C ARG A 191 31.07 -16.35 -16.86
N GLU A 192 29.77 -16.66 -16.85
CA GLU A 192 29.22 -17.96 -17.22
C GLU A 192 27.76 -17.78 -17.61
N ASP A 193 27.47 -17.79 -18.91
CA ASP A 193 26.13 -17.53 -19.42
C ASP A 193 25.27 -18.79 -19.27
N LEU A 194 24.29 -18.74 -18.36
CA LEU A 194 23.40 -19.86 -18.04
C LEU A 194 21.92 -19.43 -18.12
N TRP A 195 21.06 -20.38 -18.50
CA TRP A 195 19.62 -20.20 -18.47
C TRP A 195 18.98 -21.14 -17.45
N TYR A 196 18.09 -20.59 -16.64
CA TYR A 196 17.23 -21.30 -15.72
C TYR A 196 15.83 -21.35 -16.34
N HIS A 197 15.41 -22.55 -16.74
CA HIS A 197 14.16 -22.72 -17.48
C HIS A 197 13.02 -23.17 -16.60
N SER A 198 11.80 -22.67 -16.91
CA SER A 198 10.55 -23.11 -16.29
C SER A 198 10.47 -22.87 -14.76
N LEU A 199 10.94 -21.73 -14.28
CA LEU A 199 10.64 -21.28 -12.94
C LEU A 199 9.14 -21.06 -12.79
N GLU A 200 8.54 -21.56 -11.69
CA GLU A 200 7.09 -21.48 -11.45
C GLU A 200 6.75 -20.55 -10.30
N TYR A 201 5.69 -19.74 -10.48
CA TYR A 201 5.15 -18.80 -9.51
C TYR A 201 3.78 -19.27 -9.04
N GLU A 202 3.73 -19.98 -7.92
CA GLU A 202 2.53 -20.66 -7.43
C GLU A 202 1.37 -19.70 -7.13
N VAL A 203 1.65 -18.51 -6.61
CA VAL A 203 0.60 -17.51 -6.33
C VAL A 203 -0.04 -17.03 -7.63
N GLU A 204 0.75 -16.79 -8.69
CA GLU A 204 0.20 -16.38 -9.98
C GLU A 204 -0.60 -17.52 -10.64
N ARG A 205 -0.17 -18.76 -10.47
CA ARG A 205 -0.92 -19.93 -10.94
C ARG A 205 -2.30 -20.02 -10.31
N ARG A 206 -2.39 -19.85 -8.98
CA ARG A 206 -3.67 -19.84 -8.23
C ARG A 206 -4.56 -18.66 -8.65
N ARG A 207 -3.95 -17.55 -9.05
CA ARG A 207 -4.65 -16.35 -9.52
C ARG A 207 -5.06 -16.42 -10.99
N GLY A 208 -4.79 -17.52 -11.70
CA GLY A 208 -5.11 -17.68 -13.12
C GLY A 208 -4.32 -16.76 -14.04
N LEU A 209 -3.12 -16.35 -13.64
CA LEU A 209 -2.23 -15.46 -14.37
C LEU A 209 -1.08 -16.24 -15.01
N GLN A 210 -0.25 -15.56 -15.81
CA GLN A 210 1.01 -16.13 -16.33
C GLN A 210 1.93 -16.46 -15.14
N TRP A 211 2.39 -17.71 -15.06
CA TRP A 211 3.03 -18.24 -13.86
C TRP A 211 4.33 -19.02 -14.11
N ARG A 212 4.85 -19.01 -15.34
CA ARG A 212 6.14 -19.60 -15.71
C ARG A 212 7.04 -18.58 -16.38
N GLU A 213 8.32 -18.64 -16.04
CA GLU A 213 9.33 -17.75 -16.59
C GLU A 213 10.68 -18.45 -16.71
N ASP A 214 11.49 -18.04 -17.68
CA ASP A 214 12.90 -18.36 -17.75
C ASP A 214 13.71 -17.17 -17.24
N ALA A 215 14.80 -17.43 -16.51
CA ALA A 215 15.73 -16.43 -16.02
C ALA A 215 17.13 -16.64 -16.58
N PHE A 216 17.83 -15.56 -16.85
CA PHE A 216 19.21 -15.59 -17.35
C PHE A 216 20.20 -15.29 -16.22
N SER A 217 21.31 -16.03 -16.15
CA SER A 217 22.46 -15.69 -15.32
C SER A 217 23.64 -15.27 -16.21
N PRO A 218 24.19 -14.05 -15.98
CA PRO A 218 25.37 -13.59 -16.74
C PRO A 218 26.68 -14.19 -16.21
N GLY A 219 26.65 -14.89 -15.07
CA GLY A 219 27.82 -15.45 -14.42
C GLY A 219 27.64 -15.59 -12.92
N ARG A 220 28.74 -15.76 -12.21
CA ARG A 220 28.73 -15.94 -10.75
C ARG A 220 29.78 -15.12 -10.04
N PHE A 221 29.54 -14.86 -8.78
CA PHE A 221 30.50 -14.31 -7.83
C PHE A 221 31.05 -15.44 -6.95
N GLU A 222 32.37 -15.47 -6.73
CA GLU A 222 33.03 -16.46 -5.85
C GLU A 222 33.90 -15.75 -4.81
N ALA A 223 33.88 -16.25 -3.58
CA ALA A 223 34.72 -15.77 -2.49
C ALA A 223 35.20 -16.97 -1.63
N GLU A 224 36.50 -17.03 -1.36
CA GLU A 224 37.09 -17.99 -0.41
C GLU A 224 36.78 -17.50 1.01
N VAL A 225 36.35 -18.41 1.87
CA VAL A 225 36.08 -18.17 3.29
C VAL A 225 37.13 -18.92 4.11
N ASP A 226 37.86 -18.15 4.93
CA ASP A 226 38.83 -18.68 5.90
C ASP A 226 38.64 -17.93 7.23
N GLY A 227 37.80 -18.48 8.09
CA GLY A 227 37.36 -17.86 9.33
C GLY A 227 36.15 -16.93 9.12
N ARG A 228 36.37 -15.64 8.99
CA ARG A 228 35.29 -14.65 8.80
C ARG A 228 35.48 -13.85 7.52
N LEU A 229 34.42 -13.75 6.75
CA LEU A 229 34.37 -12.94 5.53
C LEU A 229 33.11 -12.06 5.52
N SER A 230 33.27 -10.78 5.15
CA SER A 230 32.18 -9.84 5.00
C SER A 230 32.31 -9.10 3.68
N PHE A 231 31.28 -9.16 2.84
CA PHE A 231 31.24 -8.46 1.56
C PHE A 231 29.80 -8.19 1.11
N SER A 232 29.65 -7.42 0.04
CA SER A 232 28.35 -7.09 -0.54
C SER A 232 28.31 -7.36 -2.03
N ILE A 233 27.10 -7.70 -2.53
CA ILE A 233 26.74 -7.66 -3.95
C ILE A 233 25.74 -6.52 -4.12
N ILE A 234 25.98 -5.63 -5.08
CA ILE A 234 25.16 -4.45 -5.36
C ILE A 234 24.61 -4.54 -6.77
N ALA A 235 23.28 -4.51 -6.91
CA ALA A 235 22.59 -4.36 -8.19
C ALA A 235 22.05 -2.93 -8.31
N SER A 236 22.41 -2.19 -9.36
CA SER A 236 22.14 -0.75 -9.43
C SER A 236 22.06 -0.22 -10.86
N LEU A 237 21.12 0.74 -11.09
CA LEU A 237 21.11 1.60 -12.27
C LEU A 237 22.08 2.80 -12.14
N HIS A 238 22.51 3.12 -10.91
CA HIS A 238 23.23 4.36 -10.62
C HIS A 238 24.70 4.15 -10.24
N ARG A 239 25.04 2.93 -9.78
CA ARG A 239 26.35 2.61 -9.24
C ARG A 239 27.04 1.53 -10.05
N SER A 240 28.26 1.78 -10.46
CA SER A 240 29.16 0.81 -11.09
C SER A 240 30.31 0.38 -10.18
N SER A 241 30.37 0.90 -8.94
CA SER A 241 31.34 0.57 -7.91
C SER A 241 30.63 0.10 -6.64
N PRO A 242 31.14 -0.91 -5.94
CA PRO A 242 30.58 -1.39 -4.68
C PRO A 242 31.04 -0.60 -3.45
N GLU A 243 31.79 0.48 -3.66
CA GLU A 243 32.35 1.29 -2.57
C GLU A 243 31.29 1.83 -1.63
N GLY A 244 31.57 1.76 -0.32
CA GLY A 244 30.70 2.31 0.72
C GLY A 244 29.50 1.45 1.11
N ALA A 245 29.38 0.21 0.66
CA ALA A 245 28.25 -0.66 0.97
C ALA A 245 27.96 -0.81 2.47
N GLY A 246 29.00 -0.93 3.30
CA GLY A 246 28.84 -0.99 4.76
C GLY A 246 28.26 0.29 5.36
N ALA A 247 28.68 1.48 4.85
CA ALA A 247 28.12 2.75 5.29
C ALA A 247 26.67 2.95 4.83
N LEU A 248 26.29 2.42 3.66
CA LEU A 248 24.91 2.40 3.18
C LEU A 248 24.02 1.56 4.10
N LEU A 249 24.48 0.39 4.56
CA LEU A 249 23.74 -0.44 5.50
C LEU A 249 23.48 0.29 6.81
N VAL A 250 24.51 0.85 7.45
CA VAL A 250 24.36 1.62 8.70
C VAL A 250 23.37 2.76 8.54
N ARG A 251 23.46 3.50 7.44
CA ARG A 251 22.56 4.61 7.14
C ARG A 251 21.09 4.15 6.99
N GLU A 252 20.86 3.00 6.34
CA GLU A 252 19.51 2.46 6.17
C GLU A 252 18.97 1.90 7.49
N GLU A 253 19.77 1.18 8.27
CA GLU A 253 19.40 0.72 9.60
C GLU A 253 19.02 1.89 10.51
N ASP A 254 19.81 2.96 10.52
CA ASP A 254 19.50 4.17 11.29
C ASP A 254 18.22 4.84 10.82
N ARG A 255 17.95 4.87 9.50
CA ARG A 255 16.71 5.41 8.93
C ARG A 255 15.49 4.61 9.40
N VAL A 256 15.55 3.30 9.29
CA VAL A 256 14.45 2.41 9.70
C VAL A 256 14.24 2.45 11.22
N ASN A 257 15.32 2.48 12.02
CA ASN A 257 15.23 2.59 13.47
C ASN A 257 14.55 3.89 13.91
N ARG A 258 14.77 5.02 13.21
CA ARG A 258 14.01 6.26 13.47
C ARG A 258 12.53 6.13 13.17
N LEU A 259 12.15 5.41 12.10
CA LEU A 259 10.75 5.14 11.76
C LEU A 259 10.08 4.25 12.81
N LEU A 260 10.75 3.19 13.24
CA LEU A 260 10.29 2.33 14.34
C LEU A 260 10.04 3.13 15.63
N ALA A 261 10.95 4.04 15.96
CA ALA A 261 10.81 4.91 17.12
C ALA A 261 9.66 5.93 16.99
N ALA A 262 9.37 6.40 15.76
CA ALA A 262 8.30 7.36 15.48
C ALA A 262 6.90 6.82 15.81
N GLY A 263 6.66 5.51 15.81
CA GLY A 263 5.39 4.91 16.21
C GLY A 263 5.05 5.08 17.68
N GLY A 264 6.03 5.21 18.56
CA GLY A 264 5.85 5.44 20.01
C GLY A 264 5.69 4.20 20.87
N ASP A 265 5.17 3.12 20.33
CA ASP A 265 5.17 1.78 20.91
C ASP A 265 5.65 0.77 19.86
N PRO A 266 6.08 -0.44 20.26
CA PRO A 266 6.71 -1.39 19.32
C PRO A 266 5.83 -1.79 18.13
N ARG A 267 4.52 -1.96 18.33
CA ARG A 267 3.59 -2.38 17.26
C ARG A 267 3.31 -1.24 16.30
N SER A 268 2.99 -0.07 16.84
CA SER A 268 2.84 1.15 16.04
C SER A 268 4.14 1.52 15.31
N GLY A 269 5.30 1.21 15.91
CA GLY A 269 6.61 1.39 15.27
C GLY A 269 6.77 0.55 14.01
N VAL A 270 6.36 -0.71 14.06
CA VAL A 270 6.38 -1.59 12.88
C VAL A 270 5.49 -1.04 11.76
N LEU A 271 4.27 -0.62 12.10
CA LEU A 271 3.37 0.00 11.12
C LEU A 271 3.90 1.36 10.60
N ALA A 272 4.58 2.15 11.44
CA ALA A 272 5.21 3.40 11.00
C ALA A 272 6.35 3.15 9.99
N ALA A 273 7.14 2.09 10.20
CA ALA A 273 8.13 1.66 9.21
C ALA A 273 7.46 1.10 7.93
N GLY A 274 6.33 0.40 8.07
CA GLY A 274 5.49 -0.05 6.95
C GLY A 274 4.87 1.12 6.18
N ALA A 275 4.44 2.18 6.87
CA ALA A 275 3.85 3.38 6.27
C ALA A 275 4.83 4.15 5.35
N ASP A 276 6.11 4.19 5.72
CA ASP A 276 7.15 4.84 4.92
C ASP A 276 7.31 4.21 3.52
N GLN A 277 6.99 2.93 3.38
CA GLN A 277 7.11 2.20 2.12
C GLN A 277 6.26 2.80 0.98
N PHE A 278 5.15 3.45 1.32
CA PHE A 278 4.21 3.99 0.34
C PHE A 278 4.56 5.39 -0.14
N LEU A 279 5.35 6.16 0.63
CA LEU A 279 5.72 7.51 0.25
C LEU A 279 6.78 7.51 -0.84
N VAL A 280 6.50 8.16 -1.96
CA VAL A 280 7.36 8.16 -3.14
C VAL A 280 7.54 9.57 -3.72
N ARG A 281 8.67 9.75 -4.41
CA ARG A 281 8.92 10.95 -5.23
C ARG A 281 8.09 10.90 -6.51
N ARG A 282 7.44 12.01 -6.88
CA ARG A 282 6.78 12.23 -8.17
C ARG A 282 7.19 13.61 -8.73
N GLY A 283 8.03 13.60 -9.77
CA GLY A 283 8.64 14.84 -10.25
C GLY A 283 9.39 15.57 -9.13
N ASP A 284 9.07 16.83 -8.91
CA ASP A 284 9.59 17.65 -7.80
C ASP A 284 8.76 17.51 -6.51
N GLY A 285 7.63 16.83 -6.56
CA GLY A 285 6.74 16.58 -5.44
C GLY A 285 6.82 15.16 -4.88
N LYS A 286 5.78 14.79 -4.12
CA LYS A 286 5.63 13.47 -3.51
C LYS A 286 4.23 12.91 -3.77
N SER A 287 4.12 11.59 -3.74
CA SER A 287 2.86 10.86 -3.86
C SER A 287 2.85 9.66 -2.94
N ILE A 288 1.74 8.92 -2.91
CA ILE A 288 1.56 7.71 -2.11
C ILE A 288 1.17 6.57 -3.06
N ILE A 289 1.98 5.50 -3.08
CA ILE A 289 1.63 4.26 -3.77
C ILE A 289 0.44 3.62 -3.06
N ALA A 290 -0.60 3.23 -3.80
CA ALA A 290 -1.80 2.64 -3.24
C ALA A 290 -1.54 1.26 -2.62
N GLY A 291 -0.66 0.47 -3.23
CA GLY A 291 -0.29 -0.84 -2.71
C GLY A 291 0.79 -1.55 -3.52
N TYR A 292 1.61 -2.33 -2.81
CA TYR A 292 2.65 -3.16 -3.41
C TYR A 292 2.23 -4.63 -3.50
N PRO A 293 2.59 -5.34 -4.60
CA PRO A 293 3.55 -4.91 -5.62
C PRO A 293 2.97 -4.14 -6.81
N TRP A 294 1.67 -4.20 -7.11
CA TRP A 294 1.18 -3.85 -8.46
C TRP A 294 0.49 -2.49 -8.63
N PHE A 295 0.01 -1.85 -7.56
CA PHE A 295 -0.65 -0.55 -7.69
C PHE A 295 0.34 0.60 -7.92
N ASN A 296 -0.11 1.62 -8.63
CA ASN A 296 0.55 2.90 -8.75
C ASN A 296 0.09 3.86 -7.63
N ASP A 297 0.37 5.14 -7.78
CA ASP A 297 -0.07 6.18 -6.88
C ASP A 297 -1.47 6.68 -7.30
N TRP A 298 -2.46 6.30 -6.53
CA TRP A 298 -3.87 6.57 -6.78
C TRP A 298 -4.40 7.64 -5.84
N GLY A 299 -5.20 8.59 -6.39
CA GLY A 299 -5.66 9.76 -5.64
C GLY A 299 -6.59 9.43 -4.49
N ARG A 300 -7.58 8.55 -4.71
CA ARG A 300 -8.49 8.07 -3.66
C ARG A 300 -7.72 7.48 -2.49
N ASP A 301 -6.86 6.52 -2.80
CA ASP A 301 -6.05 5.79 -1.82
C ASP A 301 -5.10 6.72 -1.07
N ALA A 302 -4.45 7.64 -1.79
CA ALA A 302 -3.55 8.62 -1.20
C ALA A 302 -4.27 9.53 -0.21
N MET A 303 -5.46 10.04 -0.55
CA MET A 303 -6.22 10.95 0.31
C MET A 303 -6.77 10.24 1.56
N ILE A 304 -7.24 9.01 1.44
CA ILE A 304 -7.70 8.20 2.58
C ILE A 304 -6.54 7.83 3.49
N ALA A 305 -5.43 7.37 2.92
CA ALA A 305 -4.29 6.85 3.67
C ALA A 305 -3.43 7.93 4.34
N LEU A 306 -3.30 9.12 3.72
CA LEU A 306 -2.38 10.19 4.14
C LEU A 306 -2.45 10.53 5.63
N PRO A 307 -3.63 10.70 6.27
CA PRO A 307 -3.68 11.02 7.68
C PRO A 307 -3.00 9.96 8.57
N GLY A 308 -3.27 8.69 8.31
CA GLY A 308 -2.68 7.59 9.06
C GLY A 308 -1.20 7.39 8.77
N LEU A 309 -0.80 7.42 7.50
CA LEU A 309 0.58 7.16 7.10
C LEU A 309 1.55 8.26 7.51
N LEU A 310 1.12 9.53 7.48
CA LEU A 310 2.02 10.67 7.62
C LEU A 310 1.72 11.54 8.85
N LEU A 311 0.44 11.89 9.10
CA LEU A 311 0.12 12.85 10.16
C LEU A 311 0.29 12.25 11.55
N THR A 312 -0.08 10.98 11.76
CA THR A 312 0.05 10.29 13.05
C THR A 312 1.49 10.14 13.53
N ILE A 313 2.46 10.21 12.63
CA ILE A 313 3.90 10.14 12.92
C ILE A 313 4.62 11.49 12.72
N GLY A 314 3.86 12.59 12.52
CA GLY A 314 4.38 13.96 12.48
C GLY A 314 5.08 14.37 11.17
N ARG A 315 4.87 13.63 10.08
CA ARG A 315 5.46 13.94 8.75
C ARG A 315 4.64 15.00 7.99
N PHE A 316 4.46 16.17 8.59
CA PHE A 316 3.57 17.22 8.04
C PHE A 316 4.09 17.82 6.74
N GLU A 317 5.39 18.00 6.59
CA GLU A 317 6.00 18.51 5.36
C GLU A 317 5.74 17.58 4.18
N ASP A 318 5.92 16.27 4.40
CA ASP A 318 5.64 15.26 3.38
C ASP A 318 4.15 15.25 2.99
N ALA A 319 3.27 15.29 3.98
CA ALA A 319 1.81 15.34 3.76
C ALA A 319 1.41 16.59 2.97
N GLY A 320 1.94 17.77 3.32
CA GLY A 320 1.71 19.03 2.60
C GLY A 320 2.19 18.95 1.15
N THR A 321 3.34 18.32 0.90
CA THR A 321 3.87 18.13 -0.44
C THR A 321 2.98 17.20 -1.28
N VAL A 322 2.47 16.10 -0.69
CA VAL A 322 1.52 15.19 -1.36
C VAL A 322 0.24 15.94 -1.73
N LEU A 323 -0.36 16.68 -0.78
CA LEU A 323 -1.57 17.47 -1.03
C LEU A 323 -1.36 18.49 -2.16
N ALA A 324 -0.22 19.20 -2.16
CA ALA A 324 0.11 20.17 -3.21
C ALA A 324 0.30 19.49 -4.58
N THR A 325 0.89 18.29 -4.62
CA THR A 325 1.08 17.52 -5.86
C THR A 325 -0.28 17.17 -6.49
N PHE A 326 -1.23 16.66 -5.71
CA PHE A 326 -2.56 16.31 -6.21
C PHE A 326 -3.38 17.57 -6.56
N ALA A 327 -3.30 18.64 -5.78
CA ALA A 327 -3.95 19.91 -6.09
C ALA A 327 -3.49 20.49 -7.43
N GLY A 328 -2.17 20.41 -7.72
CA GLY A 328 -1.60 20.86 -8.98
C GLY A 328 -1.99 20.02 -10.19
N ALA A 329 -2.49 18.81 -9.97
CA ALA A 329 -2.99 17.91 -11.01
C ALA A 329 -4.52 17.93 -11.18
N MET A 330 -5.25 18.78 -10.43
CA MET A 330 -6.71 18.90 -10.53
C MET A 330 -7.14 19.35 -11.94
N LYS A 331 -8.15 18.67 -12.48
CA LYS A 331 -8.73 19.00 -13.78
C LYS A 331 -10.26 18.88 -13.72
N ASP A 332 -10.97 19.91 -14.18
CA ASP A 332 -12.44 19.96 -14.24
C ASP A 332 -13.17 19.61 -12.92
N GLY A 333 -12.56 19.95 -11.78
CA GLY A 333 -13.06 19.64 -10.44
C GLY A 333 -12.77 18.22 -9.97
N LEU A 334 -12.09 17.39 -10.77
CA LEU A 334 -11.68 16.05 -10.42
C LEU A 334 -10.19 15.99 -10.07
N LEU A 335 -9.83 15.18 -9.09
CA LEU A 335 -8.46 14.77 -8.85
C LEU A 335 -8.14 13.49 -9.63
N PRO A 336 -6.88 13.32 -10.07
CA PRO A 336 -6.52 12.08 -10.75
C PRO A 336 -6.63 10.91 -9.77
N ASN A 337 -7.32 9.84 -10.19
CA ASN A 337 -7.22 8.55 -9.51
C ASN A 337 -5.94 7.81 -9.92
N ASP A 338 -5.50 8.02 -11.14
CA ASP A 338 -4.19 7.65 -11.68
C ASP A 338 -3.63 8.86 -12.45
N PHE A 339 -2.32 9.10 -12.40
CA PHE A 339 -1.68 10.19 -13.14
C PHE A 339 -1.54 9.92 -14.65
N GLY A 340 -2.14 8.85 -15.17
CA GLY A 340 -2.25 8.57 -16.61
C GLY A 340 -3.30 9.43 -17.33
N ALA A 341 -3.35 9.31 -18.65
CA ALA A 341 -4.24 10.13 -19.49
C ALA A 341 -5.74 9.92 -19.21
N GLU A 342 -6.14 8.73 -18.75
CA GLU A 342 -7.52 8.36 -18.42
C GLU A 342 -7.81 8.36 -16.92
N GLY A 343 -6.90 8.92 -16.12
CA GLY A 343 -6.91 8.82 -14.66
C GLY A 343 -7.98 9.62 -13.93
N TYR A 344 -8.85 10.38 -14.60
CA TYR A 344 -9.94 11.18 -13.99
C TYR A 344 -11.27 10.44 -14.04
N ASN A 345 -11.27 9.22 -13.54
CA ASN A 345 -12.38 8.26 -13.64
C ASN A 345 -13.06 7.97 -12.29
N THR A 346 -12.95 8.87 -11.30
CA THR A 346 -13.64 8.77 -10.01
C THR A 346 -14.22 10.11 -9.59
N ILE A 347 -15.27 10.07 -8.78
CA ILE A 347 -15.87 11.27 -8.17
C ILE A 347 -15.49 11.41 -6.70
N ASP A 348 -15.06 10.37 -6.05
CA ASP A 348 -14.78 10.37 -4.61
C ASP A 348 -13.38 10.88 -4.26
N ALA A 349 -12.37 10.72 -5.13
CA ALA A 349 -11.01 11.20 -4.87
C ALA A 349 -10.97 12.71 -4.54
N ALA A 350 -11.73 13.54 -5.28
CA ALA A 350 -11.83 14.97 -5.02
C ALA A 350 -12.58 15.29 -3.71
N LEU A 351 -13.54 14.47 -3.33
CA LEU A 351 -14.27 14.63 -2.05
C LEU A 351 -13.39 14.17 -0.88
N TRP A 352 -12.61 13.11 -1.03
CA TRP A 352 -11.61 12.71 -0.04
C TRP A 352 -10.48 13.73 0.13
N PHE A 353 -10.24 14.59 -0.85
CA PHE A 353 -9.27 15.67 -0.71
C PHE A 353 -9.66 16.68 0.37
N PHE A 354 -10.97 17.02 0.53
CA PHE A 354 -11.43 17.83 1.65
C PHE A 354 -11.14 17.19 3.00
N TRP A 355 -11.37 15.88 3.11
CA TRP A 355 -11.01 15.10 4.28
C TRP A 355 -9.52 15.19 4.59
N ALA A 356 -8.67 14.97 3.60
CA ALA A 356 -7.21 14.96 3.77
C ALA A 356 -6.69 16.35 4.17
N VAL A 357 -7.16 17.43 3.54
CA VAL A 357 -6.80 18.83 3.88
C VAL A 357 -7.30 19.21 5.27
N TYR A 358 -8.54 18.84 5.62
CA TYR A 358 -9.08 19.06 6.97
C TYR A 358 -8.23 18.33 8.02
N LYS A 359 -7.88 17.06 7.80
CA LYS A 359 -7.01 16.29 8.69
C LYS A 359 -5.63 16.91 8.80
N TYR A 360 -5.02 17.30 7.70
CA TYR A 360 -3.74 18.00 7.69
C TYR A 360 -3.77 19.23 8.60
N TRP A 361 -4.73 20.12 8.37
CA TRP A 361 -4.89 21.33 9.20
C TRP A 361 -5.13 20.97 10.67
N SER A 362 -6.01 20.03 10.95
CA SER A 362 -6.33 19.65 12.34
C SER A 362 -5.12 19.12 13.12
N TYR A 363 -4.18 18.45 12.45
CA TYR A 363 -2.95 17.94 13.06
C TYR A 363 -1.83 18.99 13.13
N SER A 364 -1.64 19.75 12.07
CA SER A 364 -0.52 20.70 11.94
C SER A 364 -0.85 22.09 12.50
N GLY A 365 -2.09 22.56 12.33
CA GLY A 365 -2.51 23.94 12.55
C GLY A 365 -2.08 24.90 11.42
N ASP A 366 -1.49 24.38 10.33
CA ASP A 366 -0.93 25.16 9.23
C ASP A 366 -2.03 25.72 8.32
N LEU A 367 -2.36 27.00 8.51
CA LEU A 367 -3.29 27.74 7.64
C LEU A 367 -2.63 28.24 6.35
N ASP A 368 -1.30 28.32 6.28
CA ASP A 368 -0.63 28.81 5.09
C ASP A 368 -0.74 27.80 3.94
N LEU A 369 -0.64 26.51 4.22
CA LEU A 369 -0.92 25.50 3.21
C LEU A 369 -2.41 25.49 2.84
N VAL A 370 -3.31 25.59 3.82
CA VAL A 370 -4.76 25.67 3.55
C VAL A 370 -5.06 26.83 2.61
N ARG A 371 -4.50 28.02 2.85
CA ARG A 371 -4.64 29.21 1.97
C ARG A 371 -4.21 28.89 0.53
N ARG A 372 -3.06 28.22 0.35
CA ARG A 372 -2.58 27.82 -0.98
C ARG A 372 -3.48 26.80 -1.67
N LEU A 373 -4.12 25.90 -0.91
CA LEU A 373 -5.01 24.85 -1.44
C LEU A 373 -6.45 25.34 -1.61
N PHE A 374 -6.84 26.43 -0.97
CA PHE A 374 -8.22 26.95 -0.97
C PHE A 374 -8.80 27.18 -2.37
N PRO A 375 -8.05 27.72 -3.37
CA PRO A 375 -8.55 27.84 -4.74
C PRO A 375 -8.96 26.50 -5.36
N THR A 376 -8.18 25.43 -5.09
CA THR A 376 -8.49 24.07 -5.55
C THR A 376 -9.77 23.54 -4.90
N LEU A 377 -9.89 23.66 -3.56
CA LEU A 377 -11.09 23.26 -2.83
C LEU A 377 -12.33 23.99 -3.36
N ARG A 378 -12.22 25.31 -3.59
CA ARG A 378 -13.31 26.12 -4.17
C ARG A 378 -13.69 25.68 -5.58
N ALA A 379 -12.71 25.37 -6.41
CA ALA A 379 -12.94 24.89 -7.78
C ALA A 379 -13.68 23.53 -7.78
N ILE A 380 -13.31 22.62 -6.87
CA ILE A 380 -14.04 21.35 -6.68
C ILE A 380 -15.48 21.62 -6.27
N CYS A 381 -15.74 22.44 -5.24
CA CYS A 381 -17.10 22.79 -4.81
C CYS A 381 -17.96 23.35 -5.93
N ARG A 382 -17.43 24.30 -6.71
CA ARG A 382 -18.17 24.90 -7.84
C ARG A 382 -18.58 23.87 -8.88
N ARG A 383 -17.70 22.93 -9.20
CA ARG A 383 -17.99 21.89 -10.19
C ARG A 383 -19.01 20.88 -9.66
N TYR A 384 -18.88 20.45 -8.41
CA TYR A 384 -19.79 19.49 -7.80
C TYR A 384 -21.16 20.07 -7.46
N ALA A 385 -21.26 21.36 -7.21
CA ALA A 385 -22.55 22.06 -7.08
C ALA A 385 -23.33 22.17 -8.42
N GLY A 386 -22.66 21.94 -9.53
CA GLY A 386 -23.25 21.89 -10.88
C GLY A 386 -23.04 20.53 -11.54
N GLU A 387 -22.09 20.46 -12.45
CA GLU A 387 -21.80 19.25 -13.22
C GLU A 387 -20.28 18.99 -13.35
N THR A 388 -19.89 17.73 -13.20
CA THR A 388 -18.57 17.20 -13.56
C THR A 388 -18.71 16.21 -14.72
N PRO A 389 -17.61 15.72 -15.33
CA PRO A 389 -17.69 14.68 -16.37
C PRO A 389 -18.41 13.39 -15.94
N GLY A 390 -18.48 13.12 -14.63
CA GLY A 390 -19.03 11.87 -14.08
C GLY A 390 -20.24 12.04 -13.16
N SER A 391 -20.59 13.28 -12.76
CA SER A 391 -21.67 13.52 -11.79
C SER A 391 -22.40 14.83 -12.06
N TYR A 392 -23.59 14.93 -11.49
CA TYR A 392 -24.38 16.17 -11.49
C TYR A 392 -25.06 16.34 -10.13
N SER A 393 -25.38 17.60 -9.78
CA SER A 393 -26.23 17.96 -8.65
C SER A 393 -27.56 18.48 -9.17
N ASP A 394 -28.63 18.04 -8.56
CA ASP A 394 -29.98 18.52 -8.90
C ASP A 394 -30.58 19.45 -7.82
N GLY A 395 -31.89 19.70 -7.90
CA GLY A 395 -32.58 20.67 -7.04
C GLY A 395 -32.53 20.37 -5.55
N ASP A 396 -32.22 19.14 -5.13
CA ASP A 396 -32.06 18.75 -3.71
C ASP A 396 -30.62 18.92 -3.19
N GLY A 397 -29.70 19.33 -4.06
CA GLY A 397 -28.30 19.57 -3.73
C GLY A 397 -27.44 18.31 -3.58
N LEU A 398 -28.03 17.12 -3.69
CA LEU A 398 -27.30 15.86 -3.63
C LEU A 398 -26.60 15.56 -4.97
N ILE A 399 -25.52 14.82 -4.92
CA ILE A 399 -24.74 14.42 -6.08
C ILE A 399 -25.21 13.05 -6.56
N ALA A 400 -25.56 12.96 -7.84
CA ALA A 400 -25.78 11.72 -8.58
C ALA A 400 -24.59 11.45 -9.50
N SER A 401 -24.18 10.20 -9.66
CA SER A 401 -23.04 9.80 -10.47
C SER A 401 -23.37 8.74 -11.51
N LYS A 402 -22.51 8.66 -12.54
CA LYS A 402 -22.48 7.54 -13.49
C LYS A 402 -21.99 6.27 -12.80
N PRO A 403 -22.25 5.07 -13.38
CA PRO A 403 -21.78 3.79 -12.85
C PRO A 403 -20.25 3.72 -12.69
N GLY A 404 -19.78 3.03 -11.63
CA GLY A 404 -18.39 2.65 -11.45
C GLY A 404 -17.43 3.80 -11.12
N LEU A 405 -17.92 4.91 -10.57
CA LEU A 405 -17.09 6.08 -10.22
C LEU A 405 -16.83 6.23 -8.70
N THR A 406 -17.35 5.31 -7.87
CA THR A 406 -17.07 5.24 -6.44
C THR A 406 -15.94 4.24 -6.17
N TRP A 407 -15.54 4.05 -4.91
CA TRP A 407 -14.50 3.09 -4.55
C TRP A 407 -14.88 1.62 -4.84
N MET A 408 -16.18 1.32 -5.03
CA MET A 408 -16.66 0.00 -5.46
C MET A 408 -16.75 -0.07 -7.00
N ASP A 409 -15.61 -0.06 -7.68
CA ASP A 409 -15.48 0.11 -9.13
C ASP A 409 -15.03 -1.15 -9.88
N ALA A 410 -15.10 -2.33 -9.24
CA ALA A 410 -14.72 -3.60 -9.87
C ALA A 410 -15.52 -3.88 -11.15
N LYS A 411 -14.82 -4.36 -12.19
CA LYS A 411 -15.35 -4.55 -13.52
C LYS A 411 -14.97 -5.92 -14.08
N VAL A 412 -15.92 -6.60 -14.71
CA VAL A 412 -15.67 -7.86 -15.44
C VAL A 412 -16.04 -7.64 -16.90
N GLY A 413 -15.04 -7.62 -17.77
CA GLY A 413 -15.22 -7.14 -19.14
C GLY A 413 -15.68 -5.68 -19.16
N GLU A 414 -16.86 -5.41 -19.75
CA GLU A 414 -17.45 -4.06 -19.80
C GLU A 414 -18.48 -3.82 -18.68
N GLU A 415 -18.81 -4.82 -17.89
CA GLU A 415 -19.84 -4.76 -16.85
C GLU A 415 -19.25 -4.40 -15.49
N PHE A 416 -19.79 -3.36 -14.83
CA PHE A 416 -19.49 -3.07 -13.43
C PHE A 416 -20.25 -4.05 -12.53
N VAL A 417 -19.54 -4.70 -11.61
CA VAL A 417 -20.12 -5.66 -10.67
C VAL A 417 -21.06 -4.95 -9.66
N THR A 418 -20.63 -3.77 -9.22
CA THR A 418 -21.38 -2.87 -8.34
C THR A 418 -21.52 -1.51 -9.00
N PRO A 419 -22.45 -1.33 -9.96
CA PRO A 419 -22.51 -0.11 -10.78
C PRO A 419 -22.72 1.16 -9.96
N ARG A 420 -23.56 1.13 -8.92
CA ARG A 420 -23.84 2.22 -7.98
C ARG A 420 -24.05 3.57 -8.68
N ALA A 421 -24.86 3.56 -9.75
CA ALA A 421 -25.27 4.77 -10.46
C ALA A 421 -26.34 5.53 -9.67
N GLY A 422 -26.28 6.85 -9.67
CA GLY A 422 -27.19 7.69 -8.92
C GLY A 422 -26.59 8.25 -7.63
N LYS A 423 -27.43 8.50 -6.62
CA LYS A 423 -27.05 9.14 -5.36
C LYS A 423 -26.59 8.08 -4.34
N ALA A 424 -25.28 8.00 -4.10
CA ALA A 424 -24.68 7.07 -3.14
C ALA A 424 -24.49 7.74 -1.77
N CYS A 425 -24.69 6.96 -0.68
CA CYS A 425 -24.73 7.49 0.67
C CYS A 425 -23.39 8.10 1.12
N GLU A 426 -22.26 7.43 0.89
CA GLU A 426 -20.94 7.94 1.28
C GLU A 426 -20.50 9.14 0.43
N ILE A 427 -20.86 9.15 -0.86
CA ILE A 427 -20.54 10.27 -1.75
C ILE A 427 -21.23 11.54 -1.25
N ASN A 428 -22.49 11.46 -0.90
CA ASN A 428 -23.25 12.61 -0.42
C ASN A 428 -22.87 13.01 1.02
N ALA A 429 -22.41 12.08 1.85
CA ALA A 429 -21.83 12.42 3.14
C ALA A 429 -20.47 13.13 3.01
N LEU A 430 -19.60 12.65 2.11
CA LEU A 430 -18.34 13.33 1.79
C LEU A 430 -18.56 14.71 1.18
N TRP A 431 -19.59 14.87 0.34
CA TRP A 431 -20.01 16.16 -0.20
C TRP A 431 -20.44 17.13 0.91
N TYR A 432 -21.33 16.70 1.80
CA TYR A 432 -21.74 17.50 2.96
C TYR A 432 -20.53 17.90 3.80
N HIS A 433 -19.64 16.94 4.08
CA HIS A 433 -18.40 17.19 4.80
C HIS A 433 -17.52 18.24 4.09
N GLY A 434 -17.36 18.13 2.76
CA GLY A 434 -16.59 19.08 1.97
C GLY A 434 -17.14 20.50 2.05
N LEU A 435 -18.45 20.66 1.96
CA LEU A 435 -19.12 21.95 2.12
C LEU A 435 -18.88 22.54 3.52
N LYS A 436 -18.99 21.73 4.58
CA LYS A 436 -18.70 22.16 5.96
C LYS A 436 -17.24 22.54 6.17
N VAL A 437 -16.32 21.88 5.49
CA VAL A 437 -14.89 22.23 5.48
C VAL A 437 -14.67 23.58 4.79
N MET A 438 -15.41 23.85 3.71
CA MET A 438 -15.36 25.16 3.04
C MET A 438 -15.87 26.29 3.93
N GLU A 439 -16.99 26.09 4.64
CA GLU A 439 -17.49 27.08 5.62
C GLU A 439 -16.41 27.36 6.68
N LEU A 440 -15.86 26.29 7.27
CA LEU A 440 -14.80 26.39 8.29
C LEU A 440 -13.59 27.20 7.79
N PHE A 441 -13.09 26.87 6.61
CA PHE A 441 -11.88 27.52 6.09
C PHE A 441 -12.15 28.95 5.59
N THR A 442 -13.34 29.22 5.09
CA THR A 442 -13.77 30.59 4.77
C THR A 442 -13.76 31.47 6.03
N ASP A 443 -14.34 30.98 7.15
CA ASP A 443 -14.33 31.68 8.44
C ASP A 443 -12.88 31.89 8.96
N ARG A 444 -12.02 30.88 8.87
CA ARG A 444 -10.64 30.93 9.38
C ARG A 444 -9.70 31.81 8.58
N LEU A 445 -9.91 31.91 7.28
CA LEU A 445 -9.11 32.74 6.38
C LEU A 445 -9.62 34.19 6.31
N GLY A 446 -10.92 34.43 6.64
CA GLY A 446 -11.51 35.76 6.71
C GLY A 446 -11.36 36.56 5.41
N ASP A 447 -10.99 37.85 5.51
CA ASP A 447 -10.85 38.75 4.36
C ASP A 447 -9.78 38.32 3.34
N GLU A 448 -8.84 37.44 3.74
CA GLU A 448 -7.81 36.93 2.84
C GLU A 448 -8.40 36.03 1.72
N VAL A 449 -9.62 35.49 1.90
CA VAL A 449 -10.35 34.75 0.86
C VAL A 449 -10.64 35.62 -0.37
N ALA A 450 -10.87 36.93 -0.17
CA ALA A 450 -11.12 37.89 -1.26
C ALA A 450 -9.86 38.19 -2.08
N GLU A 451 -8.67 38.15 -1.46
CA GLU A 451 -7.38 38.41 -2.11
C GLU A 451 -6.91 37.25 -3.00
N VAL A 452 -7.43 36.03 -2.77
CA VAL A 452 -7.12 34.86 -3.59
C VAL A 452 -7.99 34.89 -4.86
N GLY A 453 -7.83 35.98 -5.65
CA GLY A 453 -8.63 36.34 -6.80
C GLY A 453 -8.73 35.26 -7.87
N VAL A 454 -9.95 34.83 -8.12
CA VAL A 454 -10.35 34.23 -9.40
C VAL A 454 -11.47 35.10 -9.96
N GLU A 455 -11.18 35.84 -11.04
CA GLU A 455 -12.16 36.60 -11.80
C GLU A 455 -13.31 35.69 -12.27
N GLY A 456 -14.55 36.09 -12.07
CA GLY A 456 -15.75 35.39 -12.49
C GLY A 456 -16.48 34.65 -11.35
N ALA A 457 -16.60 35.30 -10.19
CA ALA A 457 -17.29 34.75 -9.03
C ALA A 457 -18.80 34.86 -9.16
N ASP A 458 -19.50 33.83 -9.64
CA ASP A 458 -20.81 33.52 -9.11
C ASP A 458 -20.58 32.95 -7.70
N GLU A 459 -21.07 33.65 -6.69
CA GLU A 459 -20.96 33.34 -5.28
C GLU A 459 -21.70 32.01 -5.03
N VAL A 460 -20.96 30.91 -4.85
CA VAL A 460 -21.57 29.69 -4.31
C VAL A 460 -21.86 29.98 -2.84
N VAL A 461 -23.13 30.18 -2.53
CA VAL A 461 -23.62 30.45 -1.17
C VAL A 461 -23.57 29.11 -0.42
N TYR A 462 -22.41 28.81 0.17
CA TYR A 462 -22.16 27.54 0.88
C TYR A 462 -23.19 27.25 1.99
N PRO A 463 -23.65 28.22 2.83
CA PRO A 463 -24.62 27.95 3.88
C PRO A 463 -25.95 27.38 3.36
N ASP A 464 -26.55 27.98 2.33
CA ASP A 464 -27.81 27.50 1.76
C ASP A 464 -27.70 26.11 1.14
N LEU A 465 -26.53 25.82 0.55
CA LEU A 465 -26.26 24.49 -0.03
C LEU A 465 -26.02 23.45 1.06
N VAL A 466 -25.30 23.80 2.14
CA VAL A 466 -25.10 22.94 3.31
C VAL A 466 -26.44 22.55 3.93
N GLU A 467 -27.33 23.52 4.18
CA GLU A 467 -28.64 23.27 4.76
C GLU A 467 -29.45 22.33 3.86
N ARG A 468 -29.54 22.64 2.56
CA ARG A 468 -30.25 21.82 1.57
C ARG A 468 -29.74 20.39 1.49
N VAL A 469 -28.41 20.19 1.41
CA VAL A 469 -27.80 18.86 1.36
C VAL A 469 -28.07 18.12 2.68
N GLY A 470 -27.93 18.79 3.83
CA GLY A 470 -28.19 18.21 5.15
C GLY A 470 -29.63 17.73 5.31
N GLU A 471 -30.62 18.55 4.91
CA GLU A 471 -32.03 18.17 4.93
C GLU A 471 -32.31 16.99 3.98
N SER A 472 -31.79 17.06 2.76
CA SER A 472 -31.99 16.04 1.73
C SER A 472 -31.32 14.71 2.08
N TYR A 473 -30.26 14.72 2.90
CA TYR A 473 -29.56 13.51 3.30
C TYR A 473 -30.44 12.56 4.14
N SER A 474 -31.46 13.07 4.81
CA SER A 474 -32.46 12.27 5.54
C SER A 474 -33.14 11.19 4.67
N LYS A 475 -33.19 11.38 3.34
CA LYS A 475 -33.73 10.41 2.37
C LYS A 475 -32.97 9.08 2.38
N PHE A 476 -31.69 9.05 2.83
CA PHE A 476 -30.91 7.83 2.93
C PHE A 476 -31.30 6.94 4.11
N TRP A 477 -32.05 7.44 5.09
CA TRP A 477 -32.43 6.64 6.24
C TRP A 477 -33.45 5.57 5.88
N ASN A 478 -33.09 4.30 6.14
CA ASN A 478 -33.97 3.13 6.02
C ASN A 478 -34.50 2.78 7.42
N PRO A 479 -35.76 3.12 7.74
CA PRO A 479 -36.31 2.87 9.08
C PRO A 479 -36.61 1.40 9.34
N GLU A 480 -36.70 0.55 8.31
CA GLU A 480 -36.97 -0.88 8.45
C GLU A 480 -35.75 -1.64 8.93
N GLU A 481 -34.56 -1.29 8.40
CA GLU A 481 -33.29 -1.90 8.77
C GLU A 481 -32.52 -1.08 9.82
N GLY A 482 -32.96 0.11 10.17
CA GLY A 482 -32.30 0.99 11.14
C GLY A 482 -30.92 1.49 10.69
N CYS A 483 -30.68 1.59 9.39
CA CYS A 483 -29.41 1.97 8.78
C CYS A 483 -29.62 2.83 7.52
N LEU A 484 -28.61 3.02 6.67
CA LEU A 484 -28.77 3.78 5.42
C LEU A 484 -29.01 2.85 4.23
N TYR A 485 -29.86 3.30 3.30
CA TYR A 485 -29.83 2.79 1.93
C TYR A 485 -28.46 3.09 1.30
N ASP A 486 -27.92 2.15 0.53
CA ASP A 486 -26.68 2.34 -0.20
C ASP A 486 -26.84 3.38 -1.32
N LEU A 487 -28.01 3.34 -2.01
CA LEU A 487 -28.43 4.30 -3.03
C LEU A 487 -29.89 4.69 -2.81
N ILE A 488 -30.26 5.94 -3.17
CA ILE A 488 -31.66 6.42 -3.11
C ILE A 488 -32.30 6.59 -4.50
N ASP A 489 -31.54 6.75 -5.57
CA ASP A 489 -32.05 6.70 -6.93
C ASP A 489 -32.17 5.23 -7.36
N GLY A 490 -33.42 4.70 -7.31
CA GLY A 490 -33.67 3.28 -7.52
C GLY A 490 -33.50 2.43 -6.26
N ILE A 491 -33.57 3.02 -5.11
CA ILE A 491 -33.49 2.47 -3.73
C ILE A 491 -32.78 1.11 -3.65
N ASP A 492 -31.52 1.14 -3.23
CA ASP A 492 -30.73 -0.06 -2.92
C ASP A 492 -30.63 -0.26 -1.39
N PRO A 493 -31.35 -1.25 -0.82
CA PRO A 493 -31.31 -1.53 0.61
C PRO A 493 -30.15 -2.41 1.03
N ALA A 494 -29.22 -2.77 0.12
CA ALA A 494 -28.10 -3.64 0.43
C ALA A 494 -27.28 -3.09 1.59
N ILE A 495 -27.04 -3.94 2.60
CA ILE A 495 -26.23 -3.57 3.75
C ILE A 495 -24.76 -3.65 3.35
N ARG A 496 -24.17 -2.48 3.14
CA ARG A 496 -22.80 -2.25 2.73
C ARG A 496 -22.06 -1.34 3.72
N PRO A 497 -20.71 -1.37 3.75
CA PRO A 497 -19.94 -0.57 4.71
C PRO A 497 -19.90 0.93 4.39
N ASN A 498 -20.42 1.37 3.24
CA ASN A 498 -20.41 2.76 2.80
C ASN A 498 -21.06 3.72 3.83
N GLN A 499 -22.12 3.29 4.48
CA GLN A 499 -22.78 4.01 5.56
C GLN A 499 -21.87 4.31 6.76
N VAL A 500 -20.87 3.46 7.02
CA VAL A 500 -19.91 3.66 8.11
C VAL A 500 -18.98 4.85 7.80
N ILE A 501 -18.66 5.07 6.53
CA ILE A 501 -17.92 6.25 6.09
C ILE A 501 -18.71 7.49 6.48
N ALA A 502 -20.00 7.56 6.12
CA ALA A 502 -20.87 8.68 6.47
C ALA A 502 -20.91 8.95 7.99
N ALA A 503 -21.04 7.90 8.81
CA ALA A 503 -21.10 8.01 10.26
C ALA A 503 -19.77 8.44 10.90
N SER A 504 -18.64 8.26 10.22
CA SER A 504 -17.29 8.54 10.73
C SER A 504 -16.80 9.97 10.49
N LEU A 505 -17.32 10.66 9.49
CA LEU A 505 -16.84 11.98 9.07
C LEU A 505 -16.94 13.01 10.22
N PRO A 506 -15.97 13.93 10.36
CA PRO A 506 -16.03 15.01 11.35
C PRO A 506 -17.32 15.83 11.27
N PHE A 507 -17.70 16.21 10.08
CA PHE A 507 -19.00 16.82 9.77
C PHE A 507 -19.87 15.77 9.07
N THR A 508 -20.61 15.01 9.86
CA THR A 508 -21.58 14.02 9.35
C THR A 508 -22.97 14.64 9.27
N PRO A 509 -23.78 14.32 8.24
CA PRO A 509 -25.18 14.74 8.18
C PRO A 509 -26.11 13.86 9.05
N LEU A 510 -25.56 12.87 9.77
CA LEU A 510 -26.33 11.95 10.61
C LEU A 510 -26.46 12.46 12.03
N ASP A 511 -27.64 12.30 12.63
CA ASP A 511 -27.83 12.48 14.05
C ASP A 511 -27.26 11.31 14.89
N ALA A 512 -27.25 11.48 16.21
CA ALA A 512 -26.66 10.48 17.12
C ALA A 512 -27.43 9.14 17.13
N SER A 513 -28.72 9.13 16.81
CA SER A 513 -29.51 7.89 16.74
C SER A 513 -29.22 7.13 15.46
N MET A 514 -29.11 7.83 14.35
CA MET A 514 -28.71 7.27 13.05
C MET A 514 -27.29 6.70 13.10
N VAL A 515 -26.33 7.43 13.71
CA VAL A 515 -24.96 6.91 13.90
C VAL A 515 -24.97 5.61 14.70
N ARG A 516 -25.78 5.49 15.77
CA ARG A 516 -25.89 4.24 16.51
C ARG A 516 -26.45 3.10 15.66
N GLY A 517 -27.55 3.32 14.95
CA GLY A 517 -28.12 2.30 14.07
C GLY A 517 -27.14 1.79 13.02
N VAL A 518 -26.43 2.71 12.34
CA VAL A 518 -25.37 2.35 11.38
C VAL A 518 -24.30 1.48 12.02
N VAL A 519 -23.83 1.82 13.23
CA VAL A 519 -22.80 1.04 13.93
C VAL A 519 -23.33 -0.33 14.36
N GLU A 520 -24.55 -0.43 14.85
CA GLU A 520 -25.19 -1.68 15.26
C GLU A 520 -25.32 -2.61 14.04
N THR A 521 -25.91 -2.16 12.95
CA THR A 521 -26.06 -2.93 11.71
C THR A 521 -24.71 -3.37 11.14
N ALA A 522 -23.72 -2.48 11.09
CA ALA A 522 -22.39 -2.83 10.59
C ALA A 522 -21.68 -3.84 11.50
N THR A 523 -21.92 -3.80 12.82
CA THR A 523 -21.36 -4.76 13.78
C THR A 523 -21.95 -6.16 13.56
N GLU A 524 -23.27 -6.25 13.38
CA GLU A 524 -23.98 -7.51 13.23
C GLU A 524 -23.71 -8.18 11.88
N GLU A 525 -23.69 -7.40 10.79
CA GLU A 525 -23.72 -7.91 9.44
C GLU A 525 -22.33 -7.96 8.76
N LEU A 526 -21.46 -6.98 9.05
CA LEU A 526 -20.26 -6.76 8.25
C LEU A 526 -18.95 -7.02 9.01
N LEU A 527 -18.94 -6.88 10.34
CA LEU A 527 -17.70 -6.94 11.12
C LEU A 527 -17.07 -8.33 11.10
N THR A 528 -15.76 -8.37 10.87
CA THR A 528 -14.89 -9.54 10.99
C THR A 528 -13.64 -9.18 11.81
N PRO A 529 -12.79 -10.14 12.19
CA PRO A 529 -11.55 -9.85 12.89
C PRO A 529 -10.57 -8.95 12.11
N TYR A 530 -10.69 -8.88 10.78
CA TYR A 530 -9.72 -8.21 9.91
C TYR A 530 -10.29 -7.00 9.14
N GLY A 531 -11.56 -6.66 9.30
CA GLY A 531 -12.18 -5.56 8.58
C GLY A 531 -13.69 -5.71 8.46
N LEU A 532 -14.29 -4.93 7.56
CA LEU A 532 -15.70 -5.07 7.23
C LEU A 532 -15.88 -5.76 5.88
N ARG A 533 -16.88 -6.65 5.81
CA ARG A 533 -17.40 -7.18 4.55
C ARG A 533 -17.98 -6.06 3.69
N THR A 534 -17.85 -6.18 2.39
CA THR A 534 -18.40 -5.23 1.42
C THR A 534 -19.89 -5.42 1.13
N LEU A 535 -20.44 -6.55 1.57
CA LEU A 535 -21.86 -6.89 1.47
C LEU A 535 -22.23 -7.83 2.62
N SER A 536 -23.46 -7.68 3.16
CA SER A 536 -24.00 -8.60 4.18
C SER A 536 -24.11 -10.02 3.64
N PRO A 537 -23.76 -11.04 4.44
CA PRO A 537 -23.98 -12.45 4.08
C PRO A 537 -25.46 -12.83 3.86
N ARG A 538 -26.42 -11.99 4.27
CA ARG A 538 -27.85 -12.19 4.00
C ARG A 538 -28.24 -11.86 2.56
N ASP A 539 -27.41 -11.08 1.85
CA ASP A 539 -27.70 -10.68 0.48
C ASP A 539 -27.47 -11.84 -0.50
N PRO A 540 -28.39 -12.08 -1.44
CA PRO A 540 -28.23 -13.16 -2.42
C PRO A 540 -27.03 -13.01 -3.35
N ALA A 541 -26.48 -11.81 -3.51
CA ALA A 541 -25.30 -11.53 -4.32
C ALA A 541 -23.98 -11.71 -3.54
N TYR A 542 -24.03 -12.11 -2.26
CA TYR A 542 -22.85 -12.28 -1.41
C TYR A 542 -21.90 -13.37 -1.95
N LEU A 543 -20.63 -13.03 -2.04
CA LEU A 543 -19.53 -13.91 -2.43
C LEU A 543 -18.45 -13.89 -1.34
N GLY A 544 -18.40 -14.93 -0.52
CA GLY A 544 -17.55 -14.99 0.68
C GLY A 544 -16.08 -15.36 0.41
N ARG A 545 -15.68 -15.64 -0.85
CA ARG A 545 -14.32 -16.05 -1.22
C ARG A 545 -13.74 -15.16 -2.30
N TYR A 546 -12.53 -14.65 -2.04
CA TYR A 546 -11.73 -13.87 -2.99
C TYR A 546 -10.65 -14.76 -3.63
N GLU A 547 -11.08 -15.66 -4.51
CA GLU A 547 -10.22 -16.70 -5.10
C GLU A 547 -10.51 -16.90 -6.59
N GLY A 548 -9.73 -17.77 -7.25
CA GLY A 548 -9.88 -18.07 -8.66
C GLY A 548 -9.15 -17.11 -9.60
N GLY A 549 -9.56 -17.07 -10.86
CA GLY A 549 -9.02 -16.18 -11.90
C GLY A 549 -9.43 -14.72 -11.72
N PRO A 550 -8.99 -13.81 -12.61
CA PRO A 550 -9.32 -12.39 -12.51
C PRO A 550 -10.82 -12.10 -12.41
N ALA A 551 -11.63 -12.70 -13.28
CA ALA A 551 -13.07 -12.45 -13.30
C ALA A 551 -13.80 -12.92 -12.03
N GLU A 552 -13.41 -14.05 -11.45
CA GLU A 552 -13.99 -14.56 -10.21
C GLU A 552 -13.64 -13.62 -9.06
N ARG A 553 -12.39 -13.18 -8.95
CA ARG A 553 -11.96 -12.25 -7.91
C ARG A 553 -12.63 -10.88 -8.04
N ASP A 554 -12.73 -10.33 -9.26
CA ASP A 554 -13.38 -9.04 -9.50
C ASP A 554 -14.87 -9.09 -9.16
N ARG A 555 -15.56 -10.22 -9.37
CA ARG A 555 -16.95 -10.43 -8.92
C ARG A 555 -17.08 -10.43 -7.41
N ALA A 556 -16.12 -11.00 -6.68
CA ALA A 556 -16.15 -11.05 -5.22
C ALA A 556 -15.68 -9.75 -4.54
N TYR A 557 -14.91 -8.92 -5.24
CA TYR A 557 -14.11 -7.83 -4.68
C TYR A 557 -14.91 -6.83 -3.83
N HIS A 558 -16.17 -6.52 -4.27
CA HIS A 558 -17.10 -5.66 -3.55
C HIS A 558 -18.44 -6.35 -3.23
N GLN A 559 -18.46 -7.70 -3.23
CA GLN A 559 -19.66 -8.50 -2.97
C GLN A 559 -19.49 -9.47 -1.78
N GLY A 560 -18.70 -9.08 -0.78
CA GLY A 560 -18.50 -9.90 0.42
C GLY A 560 -17.07 -9.89 0.94
N THR A 561 -16.09 -9.62 0.09
CA THR A 561 -14.68 -9.49 0.46
C THR A 561 -14.50 -8.48 1.59
N VAL A 562 -13.63 -8.81 2.55
CA VAL A 562 -13.33 -7.98 3.74
C VAL A 562 -12.21 -7.01 3.43
N TRP A 563 -12.40 -5.75 3.81
CA TRP A 563 -11.43 -4.68 3.63
C TRP A 563 -10.95 -4.11 4.96
N PRO A 564 -9.65 -4.22 5.30
CA PRO A 564 -9.09 -3.72 6.55
C PRO A 564 -9.21 -2.20 6.74
N TRP A 565 -9.10 -1.41 5.65
CA TRP A 565 -9.14 0.04 5.76
C TRP A 565 -10.45 0.56 6.37
N LEU A 566 -11.55 -0.18 6.18
CA LEU A 566 -12.88 0.17 6.72
C LEU A 566 -12.93 0.13 8.25
N MET A 567 -11.93 -0.49 8.91
CA MET A 567 -11.81 -0.43 10.37
C MET A 567 -11.55 1.01 10.86
N GLY A 568 -10.89 1.85 10.08
CA GLY A 568 -10.70 3.26 10.43
C GLY A 568 -12.00 4.01 10.62
N PRO A 569 -12.86 4.11 9.59
CA PRO A 569 -14.20 4.68 9.71
C PRO A 569 -15.06 3.97 10.77
N TYR A 570 -15.07 2.64 10.82
CA TYR A 570 -15.88 1.89 11.77
C TYR A 570 -15.52 2.21 13.23
N ILE A 571 -14.25 2.20 13.60
CA ILE A 571 -13.80 2.55 14.96
C ILE A 571 -14.16 4.00 15.29
N THR A 572 -14.01 4.92 14.33
CA THR A 572 -14.38 6.33 14.53
C THR A 572 -15.88 6.48 14.80
N ALA A 573 -16.73 5.84 13.99
CA ALA A 573 -18.19 5.87 14.16
C ALA A 573 -18.62 5.19 15.48
N ARG A 574 -18.02 4.04 15.82
CA ARG A 574 -18.27 3.31 17.06
C ARG A 574 -17.95 4.14 18.30
N LEU A 575 -16.78 4.79 18.34
CA LEU A 575 -16.39 5.65 19.45
C LEU A 575 -17.33 6.84 19.58
N ARG A 576 -17.81 7.42 18.47
CA ARG A 576 -18.83 8.49 18.46
C ARG A 576 -20.15 7.98 19.07
N ALA A 577 -20.64 6.82 18.62
CA ALA A 577 -21.87 6.20 19.10
C ALA A 577 -21.82 5.87 20.61
N GLY A 578 -20.67 5.39 21.10
CA GLY A 578 -20.43 5.01 22.49
C GLY A 578 -19.98 6.15 23.43
N GLY A 579 -19.94 7.41 22.95
CA GLY A 579 -19.53 8.58 23.73
C GLY A 579 -18.05 8.66 24.04
N ASN A 580 -17.20 7.92 23.31
CA ASN A 580 -15.73 7.93 23.39
C ASN A 580 -15.18 7.69 24.80
N THR A 581 -15.84 6.83 25.58
CA THR A 581 -15.44 6.46 26.94
C THR A 581 -14.15 5.63 26.93
N LYS A 582 -13.46 5.56 28.07
CA LYS A 582 -12.29 4.68 28.23
C LYS A 582 -12.61 3.22 27.88
N LYS A 583 -13.78 2.72 28.30
CA LYS A 583 -14.26 1.36 28.00
C LYS A 583 -14.41 1.14 26.49
N GLU A 584 -14.98 2.11 25.78
CA GLU A 584 -15.14 2.01 24.32
C GLU A 584 -13.79 2.05 23.59
N ARG A 585 -12.83 2.84 24.08
CA ARG A 585 -11.47 2.86 23.51
C ARG A 585 -10.73 1.54 23.73
N GLU A 586 -10.88 0.92 24.90
CA GLU A 586 -10.32 -0.42 25.18
C GLU A 586 -10.94 -1.47 24.24
N ALA A 587 -12.26 -1.46 24.08
CA ALA A 587 -12.95 -2.35 23.14
C ALA A 587 -12.55 -2.11 21.68
N ALA A 588 -12.35 -0.86 21.27
CA ALA A 588 -11.81 -0.51 19.97
C ALA A 588 -10.39 -1.06 19.77
N GLY A 589 -9.56 -1.00 20.82
CA GLY A 589 -8.22 -1.59 20.83
C GLY A 589 -8.23 -3.10 20.63
N ASP A 590 -9.18 -3.79 21.26
CA ASP A 590 -9.35 -5.23 21.07
C ASP A 590 -9.75 -5.61 19.64
N LEU A 591 -10.61 -4.82 19.01
CA LEU A 591 -11.01 -5.01 17.60
C LEU A 591 -9.86 -4.77 16.61
N LEU A 592 -8.97 -3.81 16.90
CA LEU A 592 -7.81 -3.52 16.05
C LEU A 592 -6.63 -4.46 16.32
N ARG A 593 -6.64 -5.22 17.40
CA ARG A 593 -5.50 -6.06 17.83
C ARG A 593 -5.00 -7.04 16.78
N PRO A 594 -5.86 -7.77 16.02
CA PRO A 594 -5.38 -8.68 14.97
C PRO A 594 -4.58 -7.95 13.89
N LEU A 595 -5.01 -6.75 13.49
CA LEU A 595 -4.35 -5.94 12.46
C LEU A 595 -3.05 -5.29 12.97
N ILE A 596 -3.09 -4.68 14.16
CA ILE A 596 -1.90 -4.09 14.82
C ILE A 596 -0.88 -5.17 15.21
N GLY A 597 -1.35 -6.37 15.58
CA GLY A 597 -0.50 -7.53 15.86
C GLY A 597 0.02 -8.22 14.61
N LEU A 598 -0.42 -7.81 13.43
CA LEU A 598 -0.08 -8.40 12.13
C LEU A 598 -0.40 -9.90 12.04
N GLU A 599 -1.44 -10.32 12.75
CA GLU A 599 -1.92 -11.71 12.72
C GLU A 599 -2.54 -12.03 11.37
N GLY A 600 -2.24 -13.20 10.81
CA GLY A 600 -2.82 -13.64 9.54
C GLY A 600 -2.40 -12.86 8.29
N GLN A 601 -1.42 -11.94 8.38
CA GLN A 601 -0.95 -11.17 7.22
C GLN A 601 -0.04 -12.00 6.30
N ILE A 602 -0.10 -11.75 5.00
CA ILE A 602 0.86 -12.27 4.01
C ILE A 602 2.17 -11.48 4.13
N GLY A 603 2.07 -10.16 4.13
CA GLY A 603 3.21 -9.24 4.19
C GLY A 603 3.76 -9.10 5.61
N VAL A 604 5.04 -9.41 5.82
CA VAL A 604 5.71 -9.29 7.12
C VAL A 604 5.98 -7.83 7.44
N GLY A 605 5.31 -7.31 8.48
CA GLY A 605 5.46 -5.93 8.92
C GLY A 605 4.53 -4.93 8.23
N THR A 606 3.45 -5.41 7.58
CA THR A 606 2.47 -4.57 6.88
C THR A 606 1.09 -5.22 6.91
N ILE A 607 0.07 -4.55 6.35
CA ILE A 607 -1.31 -5.05 6.26
C ILE A 607 -1.67 -5.21 4.79
N CYS A 608 -2.20 -6.39 4.44
CA CYS A 608 -2.62 -6.69 3.08
C CYS A 608 -3.92 -5.95 2.69
N GLU A 609 -4.29 -6.08 1.43
CA GLU A 609 -5.42 -5.38 0.82
C GLU A 609 -6.76 -5.89 1.32
N VAL A 610 -6.99 -7.19 1.25
CA VAL A 610 -8.29 -7.82 1.49
C VAL A 610 -8.15 -9.14 2.24
N PHE A 611 -9.29 -9.63 2.74
CA PHE A 611 -9.46 -10.98 3.27
C PHE A 611 -10.76 -11.58 2.72
N ASP A 612 -10.86 -12.92 2.75
CA ASP A 612 -12.13 -13.59 2.47
C ASP A 612 -13.24 -13.13 3.42
N GLY A 613 -14.46 -13.02 2.89
CA GLY A 613 -15.65 -12.72 3.70
C GLY A 613 -16.02 -13.86 4.65
N ASP A 614 -15.73 -15.11 4.27
CA ASP A 614 -16.00 -16.30 5.07
C ASP A 614 -14.77 -16.72 5.89
N GLY A 615 -15.02 -17.31 7.06
CA GLY A 615 -13.95 -17.92 7.87
C GLY A 615 -13.24 -19.05 7.11
N PRO A 616 -11.92 -19.18 7.31
CA PRO A 616 -11.07 -18.54 8.30
C PRO A 616 -10.53 -17.15 7.91
N HIS A 617 -11.08 -16.49 6.88
CA HIS A 617 -10.68 -15.17 6.38
C HIS A 617 -9.23 -15.19 5.84
N TRP A 618 -9.00 -15.93 4.76
CA TRP A 618 -7.69 -15.96 4.11
C TRP A 618 -7.33 -14.58 3.55
N PRO A 619 -6.08 -14.11 3.79
CA PRO A 619 -5.60 -12.86 3.24
C PRO A 619 -5.41 -12.95 1.72
N GLY A 620 -5.65 -11.84 1.02
CA GLY A 620 -5.57 -11.75 -0.43
C GLY A 620 -5.17 -10.35 -0.92
N GLY A 621 -5.24 -10.18 -2.24
CA GLY A 621 -4.88 -8.93 -2.87
C GLY A 621 -3.37 -8.64 -2.84
N CYS A 622 -2.99 -7.37 -2.81
CA CYS A 622 -1.61 -6.97 -2.62
C CYS A 622 -1.15 -7.16 -1.16
N ILE A 623 0.14 -7.42 -0.97
CA ILE A 623 0.69 -7.79 0.34
C ILE A 623 0.80 -6.61 1.30
N SER A 624 0.79 -5.39 0.76
CA SER A 624 0.97 -4.14 1.51
C SER A 624 0.10 -3.07 0.89
N GLN A 625 -0.95 -2.63 1.60
CA GLN A 625 -1.94 -1.67 1.10
C GLN A 625 -1.91 -0.39 1.93
N ALA A 626 -1.76 0.76 1.26
CA ALA A 626 -1.59 2.07 1.88
C ALA A 626 -2.75 2.44 2.81
N TRP A 627 -4.00 2.35 2.33
CA TRP A 627 -5.16 2.69 3.15
C TRP A 627 -5.43 1.69 4.28
N SER A 628 -5.05 0.39 4.11
CA SER A 628 -5.16 -0.58 5.21
C SER A 628 -4.22 -0.21 6.36
N VAL A 629 -2.94 0.06 6.06
CA VAL A 629 -1.97 0.52 7.05
C VAL A 629 -2.37 1.89 7.61
N GLY A 630 -2.71 2.84 6.75
CA GLY A 630 -3.05 4.21 7.11
C GLY A 630 -4.26 4.30 8.04
N GLU A 631 -5.39 3.70 7.69
CA GLU A 631 -6.62 3.80 8.46
C GLU A 631 -6.54 3.02 9.80
N VAL A 632 -5.83 1.89 9.82
CA VAL A 632 -5.57 1.17 11.09
C VAL A 632 -4.68 2.02 12.01
N MET A 633 -3.60 2.64 11.48
CA MET A 633 -2.76 3.56 12.25
C MET A 633 -3.53 4.78 12.76
N ARG A 634 -4.37 5.38 11.92
CA ARG A 634 -5.21 6.52 12.30
C ARG A 634 -6.18 6.14 13.42
N ALA A 635 -6.93 5.05 13.25
CA ALA A 635 -7.89 4.58 14.25
C ALA A 635 -7.20 4.25 15.59
N TRP A 636 -6.02 3.65 15.55
CA TRP A 636 -5.23 3.36 16.74
C TRP A 636 -4.79 4.65 17.46
N ASN A 637 -4.21 5.60 16.74
CA ASN A 637 -3.69 6.83 17.34
C ASN A 637 -4.81 7.78 17.82
N GLU A 638 -5.84 8.01 16.99
CA GLU A 638 -6.93 8.93 17.34
C GLU A 638 -7.91 8.30 18.33
N GLY A 639 -8.26 7.04 18.12
CA GLY A 639 -9.32 6.35 18.87
C GLY A 639 -8.80 5.65 20.11
N VAL A 640 -7.82 4.75 20.00
CA VAL A 640 -7.39 3.90 21.12
C VAL A 640 -6.45 4.66 22.06
N LEU A 641 -5.42 5.33 21.53
CA LEU A 641 -4.47 6.10 22.34
C LEU A 641 -5.01 7.46 22.82
N GLY A 642 -6.26 7.81 22.44
CA GLY A 642 -6.94 8.99 22.92
C GLY A 642 -6.33 10.31 22.43
N GLY A 643 -5.70 10.30 21.26
CA GLY A 643 -5.23 11.51 20.59
C GLY A 643 -3.96 12.12 21.17
N ALA A 644 -3.16 11.38 21.95
CA ALA A 644 -1.83 11.88 22.38
C ALA A 644 -0.96 12.32 21.20
N ARG A 645 -1.21 11.78 20.01
CA ARG A 645 -0.65 12.16 18.70
C ARG A 645 -1.77 12.47 17.69
N GLY A 646 -2.94 12.86 18.15
CA GLY A 646 -4.11 13.18 17.33
C GLY A 646 -4.19 14.66 16.97
N PRO A 647 -5.33 15.07 16.39
CA PRO A 647 -5.59 16.44 15.99
C PRO A 647 -5.36 17.43 17.14
N LYS A 648 -4.62 18.51 16.85
CA LYS A 648 -4.34 19.61 17.80
C LYS A 648 -5.44 20.66 17.80
N VAL A 649 -6.11 20.81 16.67
CA VAL A 649 -7.22 21.75 16.49
C VAL A 649 -8.50 20.96 16.32
N CYS A 650 -9.38 21.06 17.32
CA CYS A 650 -10.72 20.49 17.23
C CYS A 650 -11.69 21.67 17.17
N PRO A 651 -12.33 21.96 16.03
CA PRO A 651 -13.44 22.90 16.04
C PRO A 651 -14.52 22.35 16.96
N LYS A 652 -15.05 23.17 17.86
CA LYS A 652 -16.26 22.81 18.59
C LYS A 652 -17.37 22.68 17.54
N VAL A 653 -17.77 21.44 17.27
CA VAL A 653 -18.94 21.10 16.45
C VAL A 653 -20.20 21.44 17.23
#